data_f3fdb3d9a4403479a20504051c7c2a11
#
_entry.id   f3fdb3d9a4403479a20504051c7c2a11
#
_cell.length_a   1.000
_cell.length_b   1.000
_cell.length_c   1.000
_cell.angle_alpha   90.00
_cell.angle_beta   90.00
_cell.angle_gamma   90.00
#
_symmetry.space_group_name_H-M   'P 1'
#
loop_
_entity.id
_entity.type
_entity.pdbx_description
1 polymer ?
#
loop_
_entity_poly.entity_id
_entity_poly.type
_entity_poly.pdbx_seq_one_letter_code
_entity_poly.pdbx_strand_id
1 'polypeptide(L)'
;MTNEPRVSRFSTRAAKNVILAGVKAVTLQDADKVALADLGAQFYLSEADVGKNRAEACAARLQELNPAVEVSVVTEAVTSALVAKHRAVVCTETDHDAAVFVNEACRASGAAFIRGDVRGVFGRLFCDFGEAFDVLDVDGEEPHSCIIASVSNDAEPLVTCVDDERVELQDGQRVSFAEVRGMTELNDGVFVIKDVKAHSFKLADCDSSKFGAYAGGGIATQVKETKRLEFKTLADATRDPGEFLLSDFAKFDRGPVLHLGFQALEKFAAARDGALPVPGDAGDAAALVALAREINDAAPASSKLEDVDPGGVLTTLAKTARGYVSPMCAMFGGVIGQEVVKACTGKFHPLHQWFYFDSVESLPKAEKLTVDELAPEGSRYDAQIACFGKTLQREMETRKVFLVGAGALGCEFLKNFALMGLACSSDGSVTVTDDDVIEKSNLSRQFLFRDWNIGHAKSTCATAAAKAINSNLNALPLQNRVSPDTEDVFDDGFWQGLDVVVNALDNVNARLYVDSRCVYFGKPLLESGTLGTKCNTQMVIPHVTENYGASRDPPEKSAPMCTLHSFPHNIDHCLTWARSEFEGLFEKSPGEANAYLAKPAEYAEAARRAGDASARENLEKVAECLLKERCATYEECVAWARVRFQEAFHDKIAQLTFTFPEDAVTSTGSPFWSAPKRFPKVVDFSSSDVAHLALTRALANLKAEVHGVERPEWAADDAKLAAAVDAVEVHVFEPKAGVKIETDPKATEAASSAGGMDDEAVIEDLLGKLEAVRGGFSAEYRLGAVTFEKDDDSNFHMDAIAGLSNMRARNYAIPEVDKLKAKFIAGRIIPAIATTTAMATGLVCLELYKVFNGAPIEAYRNTFANLALPLFAMAEPIAPKKFEFKDMSWTLWDRWVLKGDLTVKELLDWFEAKGLAAYSVSCGQSLIYNTIFPKHKERMDKKVSELVQTVAKLEIPEAKKHFDIVVACEDDEGEDVDVPLVSIEFR
;
A
#
# COMPACT_ATOMS: atom_id res chain seq x y z
N MET A 1 -44.78 14.66 13.20
CA MET A 1 -43.44 15.10 13.57
C MET A 1 -42.56 14.78 12.37
N THR A 2 -42.09 15.82 11.71
CA THR A 2 -41.26 15.68 10.51
C THR A 2 -39.88 15.15 10.93
N ASN A 3 -39.52 13.91 10.52
CA ASN A 3 -38.19 13.39 10.66
C ASN A 3 -37.28 14.14 9.66
N GLU A 4 -36.36 14.92 10.16
CA GLU A 4 -35.43 15.74 9.41
C GLU A 4 -34.12 14.95 9.12
N PRO A 5 -33.41 15.30 8.03
CA PRO A 5 -32.08 14.72 7.76
C PRO A 5 -31.14 15.01 8.94
N ARG A 6 -30.38 14.01 9.36
CA ARG A 6 -29.61 14.03 10.61
C ARG A 6 -28.11 13.86 10.36
N VAL A 7 -27.25 14.53 11.14
CA VAL A 7 -25.86 14.11 11.31
C VAL A 7 -25.86 12.84 12.17
N SER A 8 -26.00 11.70 11.51
CA SER A 8 -26.04 10.41 12.17
C SER A 8 -24.64 10.02 12.70
N ARG A 9 -24.63 8.96 13.51
CA ARG A 9 -23.41 8.27 13.97
C ARG A 9 -22.42 7.96 12.85
N PHE A 10 -22.91 7.84 11.63
CA PHE A 10 -22.22 7.45 10.43
C PHE A 10 -21.68 8.64 9.59
N SER A 11 -22.42 9.74 9.50
CA SER A 11 -22.08 10.90 8.65
C SER A 11 -20.76 11.56 9.04
N THR A 12 -20.38 11.56 10.30
CA THR A 12 -19.09 12.12 10.76
C THR A 12 -17.88 11.34 10.25
N ARG A 13 -18.03 10.06 9.89
CA ARG A 13 -16.97 9.29 9.25
C ARG A 13 -16.75 9.71 7.80
N ALA A 14 -17.84 9.94 7.08
CA ALA A 14 -17.77 10.53 5.75
C ALA A 14 -17.19 11.97 5.82
N ALA A 15 -17.68 12.80 6.77
CA ALA A 15 -17.16 14.16 6.99
C ALA A 15 -15.65 14.17 7.28
N LYS A 16 -15.15 13.28 8.15
CA LYS A 16 -13.70 13.11 8.40
C LYS A 16 -12.93 12.87 7.10
N ASN A 17 -13.38 11.92 6.28
CA ASN A 17 -12.71 11.56 5.05
C ASN A 17 -12.73 12.73 4.04
N VAL A 18 -13.85 13.43 3.93
CA VAL A 18 -14.01 14.59 3.03
C VAL A 18 -13.16 15.78 3.47
N ILE A 19 -13.07 16.05 4.79
CA ILE A 19 -12.21 17.10 5.35
C ILE A 19 -10.73 16.79 5.09
N LEU A 20 -10.30 15.55 5.30
CA LEU A 20 -8.93 15.11 5.01
C LEU A 20 -8.61 15.17 3.50
N ALA A 21 -9.61 14.98 2.63
CA ALA A 21 -9.46 15.15 1.19
C ALA A 21 -9.31 16.64 0.75
N GLY A 22 -9.53 17.58 1.67
CA GLY A 22 -9.24 19.00 1.42
C GLY A 22 -10.29 19.75 0.58
N VAL A 23 -11.58 19.43 0.77
CA VAL A 23 -12.67 20.23 0.18
C VAL A 23 -12.67 21.65 0.75
N LYS A 24 -13.34 22.60 0.08
CA LYS A 24 -13.41 24.01 0.52
C LYS A 24 -14.12 24.17 1.86
N ALA A 25 -15.28 23.54 2.01
CA ALA A 25 -16.11 23.67 3.22
C ALA A 25 -16.99 22.44 3.43
N VAL A 26 -17.34 22.15 4.70
CA VAL A 26 -18.27 21.12 5.11
C VAL A 26 -19.30 21.73 6.06
N THR A 27 -20.59 21.55 5.78
CA THR A 27 -21.69 21.95 6.68
C THR A 27 -22.27 20.70 7.33
N LEU A 28 -22.26 20.67 8.65
CA LEU A 28 -22.87 19.61 9.45
C LEU A 28 -24.29 20.05 9.84
N GLN A 29 -25.29 19.23 9.52
CA GLN A 29 -26.66 19.53 9.92
C GLN A 29 -27.19 18.39 10.83
N ASP A 30 -27.63 18.73 12.04
CA ASP A 30 -28.30 17.80 12.97
C ASP A 30 -29.14 18.59 14.02
N ALA A 31 -30.34 18.14 14.24
CA ALA A 31 -31.22 18.69 15.29
C ALA A 31 -31.17 17.91 16.59
N ASP A 32 -30.65 16.68 16.59
CA ASP A 32 -30.69 15.76 17.72
C ASP A 32 -29.56 16.00 18.74
N LYS A 33 -29.80 15.50 19.95
CA LYS A 33 -28.84 15.52 21.05
C LYS A 33 -28.07 14.22 21.13
N VAL A 34 -26.84 14.33 21.62
CA VAL A 34 -25.96 13.18 21.88
C VAL A 34 -26.58 12.26 22.91
N ALA A 35 -26.70 10.99 22.59
CA ALA A 35 -27.05 9.91 23.48
C ALA A 35 -25.83 9.02 23.80
N LEU A 36 -25.85 8.30 24.93
CA LEU A 36 -24.73 7.42 25.31
C LEU A 36 -24.43 6.36 24.25
N ALA A 37 -25.47 5.81 23.61
CA ALA A 37 -25.31 4.83 22.52
C ALA A 37 -24.62 5.39 21.25
N ASP A 38 -24.55 6.72 21.09
CA ASP A 38 -23.82 7.33 19.96
C ASP A 38 -22.31 7.10 20.08
N LEU A 39 -21.78 7.00 21.31
CA LEU A 39 -20.34 6.80 21.57
C LEU A 39 -19.81 5.43 21.10
N GLY A 40 -20.67 4.46 20.82
CA GLY A 40 -20.27 3.17 20.25
C GLY A 40 -19.88 3.22 18.77
N ALA A 41 -20.25 4.31 18.05
CA ALA A 41 -19.94 4.44 16.63
C ALA A 41 -19.40 5.83 16.25
N GLN A 42 -19.50 6.82 17.15
CA GLN A 42 -19.12 8.21 16.95
C GLN A 42 -17.90 8.56 17.81
N PHE A 43 -16.72 8.63 17.19
CA PHE A 43 -15.44 8.81 17.90
C PHE A 43 -15.05 10.27 18.18
N TYR A 44 -15.84 11.24 17.69
CA TYR A 44 -15.66 12.65 18.03
C TYR A 44 -16.50 13.09 19.24
N LEU A 45 -17.27 12.16 19.84
CA LEU A 45 -18.06 12.42 21.02
C LEU A 45 -17.44 11.77 22.27
N SER A 46 -17.65 12.37 23.40
CA SER A 46 -17.29 11.87 24.74
C SER A 46 -18.53 11.84 25.66
N GLU A 47 -18.40 11.18 26.79
CA GLU A 47 -19.48 11.16 27.78
C GLU A 47 -19.88 12.56 28.25
N ALA A 48 -18.92 13.52 28.26
CA ALA A 48 -19.20 14.93 28.60
C ALA A 48 -20.04 15.68 27.54
N ASP A 49 -20.26 15.08 26.39
CA ASP A 49 -21.06 15.66 25.31
C ASP A 49 -22.51 15.16 25.29
N VAL A 50 -22.85 14.16 26.13
CA VAL A 50 -24.23 13.64 26.25
C VAL A 50 -25.20 14.78 26.63
N GLY A 51 -26.29 14.89 25.84
CA GLY A 51 -27.29 15.95 25.97
C GLY A 51 -27.01 17.23 25.18
N LYS A 52 -25.78 17.46 24.62
CA LYS A 52 -25.51 18.55 23.69
C LYS A 52 -26.01 18.22 22.28
N ASN A 53 -26.13 19.22 21.40
CA ASN A 53 -26.36 18.95 19.97
C ASN A 53 -25.18 18.18 19.36
N ARG A 54 -25.48 17.15 18.55
CA ARG A 54 -24.43 16.25 17.99
C ARG A 54 -23.51 16.97 17.00
N ALA A 55 -24.05 17.82 16.13
CA ALA A 55 -23.24 18.54 15.14
C ALA A 55 -22.32 19.56 15.82
N GLU A 56 -22.85 20.33 16.80
CA GLU A 56 -22.06 21.29 17.56
C GLU A 56 -20.93 20.61 18.37
N ALA A 57 -21.21 19.45 18.97
CA ALA A 57 -20.22 18.70 19.75
C ALA A 57 -19.06 18.14 18.92
N CYS A 58 -19.28 17.88 17.62
CA CYS A 58 -18.26 17.32 16.70
C CYS A 58 -17.46 18.39 15.96
N ALA A 59 -18.04 19.57 15.71
CA ALA A 59 -17.52 20.54 14.74
C ALA A 59 -16.07 20.98 15.02
N ALA A 60 -15.76 21.32 16.29
CA ALA A 60 -14.42 21.78 16.66
C ALA A 60 -13.35 20.69 16.41
N ARG A 61 -13.63 19.44 16.77
CA ARG A 61 -12.70 18.30 16.56
C ARG A 61 -12.53 17.93 15.10
N LEU A 62 -13.57 18.10 14.29
CA LEU A 62 -13.50 17.93 12.83
C LEU A 62 -12.68 19.06 12.18
N GLN A 63 -12.84 20.31 12.64
CA GLN A 63 -12.05 21.44 12.16
C GLN A 63 -10.55 21.28 12.41
N GLU A 64 -10.15 20.62 13.49
CA GLU A 64 -8.74 20.34 13.80
C GLU A 64 -8.05 19.41 12.81
N LEU A 65 -8.80 18.62 12.01
CA LEU A 65 -8.21 17.67 11.06
C LEU A 65 -7.54 18.38 9.88
N ASN A 66 -8.13 19.48 9.44
CA ASN A 66 -7.60 20.29 8.35
C ASN A 66 -8.04 21.74 8.53
N PRO A 67 -7.15 22.61 9.01
CA PRO A 67 -7.45 24.03 9.22
C PRO A 67 -7.85 24.81 7.96
N ALA A 68 -7.50 24.31 6.76
CA ALA A 68 -7.85 24.93 5.49
C ALA A 68 -9.30 24.67 5.05
N VAL A 69 -10.01 23.72 5.68
CA VAL A 69 -11.41 23.39 5.39
C VAL A 69 -12.31 24.12 6.38
N GLU A 70 -13.30 24.89 5.89
CA GLU A 70 -14.28 25.57 6.74
C GLU A 70 -15.34 24.56 7.23
N VAL A 71 -15.50 24.37 8.54
CA VAL A 71 -16.51 23.52 9.14
C VAL A 71 -17.58 24.37 9.79
N SER A 72 -18.81 24.28 9.30
CA SER A 72 -19.97 25.02 9.83
C SER A 72 -21.06 24.08 10.33
N VAL A 73 -21.96 24.60 11.19
CA VAL A 73 -23.05 23.82 11.81
C VAL A 73 -24.39 24.50 11.50
N VAL A 74 -25.40 23.67 11.21
CA VAL A 74 -26.81 24.05 11.08
C VAL A 74 -27.63 23.11 11.95
N THR A 75 -28.46 23.66 12.87
CA THR A 75 -29.32 22.87 13.77
C THR A 75 -30.79 22.87 13.34
N GLU A 76 -31.12 23.71 12.36
CA GLU A 76 -32.44 23.83 11.77
C GLU A 76 -32.66 22.78 10.68
N ALA A 77 -33.93 22.64 10.27
CA ALA A 77 -34.36 21.76 9.19
C ALA A 77 -33.66 22.09 7.86
N VAL A 78 -33.40 21.05 7.08
CA VAL A 78 -32.85 21.20 5.73
C VAL A 78 -33.88 21.90 4.83
N THR A 79 -33.41 22.93 4.14
CA THR A 79 -34.20 23.68 3.16
C THR A 79 -33.56 23.62 1.77
N SER A 80 -34.35 23.80 0.71
CA SER A 80 -33.80 23.87 -0.66
C SER A 80 -32.76 25.00 -0.80
N ALA A 81 -32.90 26.10 -0.05
CA ALA A 81 -31.91 27.18 -0.03
C ALA A 81 -30.59 26.79 0.62
N LEU A 82 -30.61 25.89 1.60
CA LEU A 82 -29.39 25.32 2.19
C LEU A 82 -28.72 24.36 1.20
N VAL A 83 -29.50 23.45 0.59
CA VAL A 83 -29.03 22.49 -0.43
C VAL A 83 -28.31 23.21 -1.59
N ALA A 84 -28.91 24.28 -2.09
CA ALA A 84 -28.37 25.04 -3.24
C ALA A 84 -27.00 25.71 -2.99
N LYS A 85 -26.51 25.74 -1.75
CA LYS A 85 -25.17 26.27 -1.42
C LYS A 85 -24.06 25.22 -1.58
N HIS A 86 -24.40 23.94 -1.77
CA HIS A 86 -23.47 22.84 -1.73
C HIS A 86 -23.34 22.14 -3.09
N ARG A 87 -22.17 21.59 -3.37
CA ARG A 87 -21.89 20.79 -4.58
C ARG A 87 -22.39 19.36 -4.44
N ALA A 88 -22.34 18.82 -3.20
CA ALA A 88 -22.82 17.48 -2.87
C ALA A 88 -23.51 17.50 -1.51
N VAL A 89 -24.56 16.70 -1.37
CA VAL A 89 -25.35 16.55 -0.13
C VAL A 89 -25.41 15.08 0.24
N VAL A 90 -25.03 14.77 1.48
CA VAL A 90 -25.06 13.40 2.02
C VAL A 90 -26.18 13.32 3.06
N CYS A 91 -27.17 12.44 2.82
CA CYS A 91 -28.22 12.08 3.76
C CYS A 91 -27.93 10.73 4.41
N THR A 92 -28.04 10.68 5.72
CA THR A 92 -27.83 9.45 6.49
C THR A 92 -28.96 9.29 7.53
N GLU A 93 -29.46 8.06 7.68
CA GLU A 93 -30.54 7.73 8.64
C GLU A 93 -31.82 8.58 8.49
N THR A 94 -32.08 9.06 7.29
CA THR A 94 -33.22 9.92 6.96
C THR A 94 -34.38 9.04 6.48
N ASP A 95 -35.62 9.40 6.87
CA ASP A 95 -36.80 8.73 6.29
C ASP A 95 -36.88 8.96 4.77
N HIS A 96 -37.68 8.13 4.09
CA HIS A 96 -37.78 8.14 2.67
C HIS A 96 -38.29 9.47 2.10
N ASP A 97 -39.33 10.02 2.67
CA ASP A 97 -39.97 11.24 2.15
C ASP A 97 -39.08 12.47 2.28
N ALA A 98 -38.38 12.60 3.45
CA ALA A 98 -37.38 13.64 3.64
C ALA A 98 -36.17 13.47 2.69
N ALA A 99 -35.72 12.24 2.44
CA ALA A 99 -34.65 11.95 1.51
C ALA A 99 -35.04 12.29 0.06
N VAL A 100 -36.30 11.98 -0.37
CA VAL A 100 -36.84 12.36 -1.68
C VAL A 100 -36.88 13.88 -1.83
N PHE A 101 -37.38 14.62 -0.80
CA PHE A 101 -37.37 16.07 -0.81
C PHE A 101 -35.96 16.66 -1.02
N VAL A 102 -34.96 16.13 -0.31
CA VAL A 102 -33.57 16.60 -0.47
C VAL A 102 -33.02 16.24 -1.85
N ASN A 103 -33.34 15.05 -2.37
CA ASN A 103 -32.93 14.64 -3.73
C ASN A 103 -33.51 15.56 -4.80
N GLU A 104 -34.81 15.90 -4.71
CA GLU A 104 -35.46 16.86 -5.63
C GLU A 104 -34.83 18.26 -5.53
N ALA A 105 -34.50 18.72 -4.32
CA ALA A 105 -33.80 20.00 -4.12
C ALA A 105 -32.38 19.97 -4.71
N CYS A 106 -31.66 18.84 -4.61
CA CYS A 106 -30.36 18.64 -5.26
C CYS A 106 -30.48 18.70 -6.79
N ARG A 107 -31.46 18.01 -7.35
CA ARG A 107 -31.75 18.06 -8.80
C ARG A 107 -32.03 19.48 -9.27
N ALA A 108 -32.85 20.23 -8.54
CA ALA A 108 -33.20 21.62 -8.87
C ALA A 108 -31.99 22.57 -8.81
N SER A 109 -31.00 22.31 -7.96
CA SER A 109 -29.80 23.14 -7.79
C SER A 109 -28.56 22.64 -8.54
N GLY A 110 -28.62 21.45 -9.15
CA GLY A 110 -27.46 20.80 -9.78
C GLY A 110 -26.44 20.25 -8.78
N ALA A 111 -26.84 20.03 -7.53
CA ALA A 111 -26.03 19.36 -6.52
C ALA A 111 -26.12 17.83 -6.65
N ALA A 112 -25.06 17.12 -6.37
CA ALA A 112 -25.07 15.67 -6.26
C ALA A 112 -25.75 15.23 -4.95
N PHE A 113 -26.51 14.14 -5.01
CA PHE A 113 -27.19 13.56 -3.86
C PHE A 113 -26.63 12.17 -3.56
N ILE A 114 -26.32 11.92 -2.30
CA ILE A 114 -25.84 10.63 -1.80
C ILE A 114 -26.65 10.26 -0.56
N ARG A 115 -27.23 9.06 -0.54
CA ARG A 115 -27.95 8.55 0.64
C ARG A 115 -27.25 7.28 1.14
N GLY A 116 -26.90 7.23 2.44
CA GLY A 116 -26.32 6.06 3.06
C GLY A 116 -27.04 5.70 4.36
N ASP A 117 -27.33 4.40 4.55
CA ASP A 117 -27.94 3.88 5.78
C ASP A 117 -27.21 2.60 6.22
N VAL A 118 -26.92 2.50 7.51
CA VAL A 118 -26.39 1.30 8.16
C VAL A 118 -27.40 0.79 9.19
N ARG A 119 -27.73 -0.50 9.14
CA ARG A 119 -28.66 -1.17 10.07
C ARG A 119 -28.06 -2.52 10.47
N GLY A 120 -27.50 -2.57 11.67
CA GLY A 120 -26.75 -3.74 12.11
C GLY A 120 -25.57 -4.04 11.19
N VAL A 121 -25.57 -5.25 10.65
CA VAL A 121 -24.56 -5.72 9.66
C VAL A 121 -25.01 -5.53 8.22
N PHE A 122 -26.05 -4.74 7.98
CA PHE A 122 -26.60 -4.41 6.65
C PHE A 122 -26.39 -2.93 6.35
N GLY A 123 -26.13 -2.61 5.09
CA GLY A 123 -26.00 -1.25 4.63
C GLY A 123 -26.48 -1.05 3.22
N ARG A 124 -26.91 0.17 2.91
CA ARG A 124 -27.25 0.62 1.55
C ARG A 124 -26.62 1.97 1.26
N LEU A 125 -26.34 2.18 -0.01
CA LEU A 125 -25.90 3.45 -0.56
C LEU A 125 -26.69 3.70 -1.85
N PHE A 126 -27.09 4.95 -2.06
CA PHE A 126 -27.71 5.44 -3.28
C PHE A 126 -27.00 6.72 -3.73
N CYS A 127 -26.66 6.80 -5.02
CA CYS A 127 -26.07 7.98 -5.64
C CYS A 127 -26.98 8.50 -6.76
N ASP A 128 -27.13 9.85 -6.81
CA ASP A 128 -27.76 10.57 -7.88
C ASP A 128 -26.96 11.86 -8.17
N PHE A 129 -26.19 11.86 -9.27
CA PHE A 129 -25.35 13.00 -9.68
C PHE A 129 -25.99 13.82 -10.81
N GLY A 130 -27.30 13.62 -11.07
CA GLY A 130 -28.05 14.37 -12.07
C GLY A 130 -28.25 13.62 -13.38
N GLU A 131 -28.92 14.28 -14.35
CA GLU A 131 -29.25 13.71 -15.66
C GLU A 131 -28.06 13.64 -16.62
N ALA A 132 -26.99 14.39 -16.34
CA ALA A 132 -25.80 14.45 -17.19
C ALA A 132 -24.56 14.74 -16.35
N PHE A 133 -23.95 13.70 -15.83
CA PHE A 133 -22.70 13.79 -15.07
C PHE A 133 -21.52 13.35 -15.93
N ASP A 134 -20.56 14.26 -16.14
CA ASP A 134 -19.37 13.99 -16.94
C ASP A 134 -18.23 13.50 -16.04
N VAL A 135 -17.80 12.25 -16.26
CA VAL A 135 -16.63 11.65 -15.64
C VAL A 135 -15.42 11.95 -16.52
N LEU A 136 -14.55 12.85 -16.06
CA LEU A 136 -13.41 13.35 -16.81
C LEU A 136 -12.25 12.36 -16.91
N ASP A 137 -12.09 11.54 -15.88
CA ASP A 137 -11.06 10.48 -15.77
C ASP A 137 -11.65 9.30 -14.99
N VAL A 138 -11.93 8.21 -15.69
CA VAL A 138 -12.73 7.10 -15.17
C VAL A 138 -12.02 6.31 -14.07
N ASP A 139 -10.73 6.05 -14.20
CA ASP A 139 -9.94 5.16 -13.34
C ASP A 139 -8.87 5.87 -12.51
N GLY A 140 -8.47 7.09 -12.91
CA GLY A 140 -7.44 7.89 -12.26
C GLY A 140 -6.01 7.40 -12.46
N GLU A 141 -5.82 6.36 -13.26
CA GLU A 141 -4.49 5.86 -13.61
C GLU A 141 -3.79 6.79 -14.61
N GLU A 142 -2.48 6.76 -14.70
CA GLU A 142 -1.77 7.44 -15.79
C GLU A 142 -2.15 6.79 -17.14
N PRO A 143 -2.19 7.56 -18.25
CA PRO A 143 -2.45 6.97 -19.56
C PRO A 143 -1.43 5.89 -19.88
N HIS A 144 -1.89 4.68 -20.24
CA HIS A 144 -1.00 3.60 -20.67
C HIS A 144 -0.26 3.98 -21.93
N SER A 145 1.03 3.68 -21.98
CA SER A 145 1.86 3.89 -23.17
C SER A 145 2.66 2.65 -23.49
N CYS A 146 2.94 2.43 -24.78
CA CYS A 146 3.83 1.36 -25.23
C CYS A 146 4.78 1.87 -26.32
N ILE A 147 5.98 1.31 -26.33
CA ILE A 147 7.01 1.64 -27.33
C ILE A 147 6.80 0.78 -28.57
N ILE A 148 6.82 1.41 -29.74
CA ILE A 148 6.51 0.77 -31.02
C ILE A 148 7.75 0.10 -31.60
N ALA A 149 7.64 -1.18 -31.92
CA ALA A 149 8.65 -1.94 -32.65
C ALA A 149 8.45 -1.89 -34.17
N SER A 150 7.18 -1.96 -34.63
CA SER A 150 6.85 -1.86 -36.06
C SER A 150 5.40 -1.45 -36.29
N VAL A 151 5.15 -0.85 -37.47
CA VAL A 151 3.79 -0.56 -37.97
C VAL A 151 3.71 -1.07 -39.41
N SER A 152 2.68 -1.86 -39.73
CA SER A 152 2.45 -2.33 -41.07
C SER A 152 1.80 -1.26 -41.97
N ASN A 153 2.04 -1.30 -43.28
CA ASN A 153 1.49 -0.38 -44.27
C ASN A 153 0.29 -1.01 -44.97
N ASP A 154 -0.85 -1.08 -44.24
CA ASP A 154 -2.06 -1.79 -44.62
C ASP A 154 -3.30 -0.89 -44.43
N ALA A 155 -4.45 -1.35 -45.00
CA ALA A 155 -5.76 -0.71 -44.78
C ALA A 155 -6.23 -0.79 -43.30
N GLU A 156 -5.70 -1.73 -42.53
CA GLU A 156 -5.88 -1.86 -41.09
C GLU A 156 -4.50 -2.09 -40.48
N PRO A 157 -3.73 -1.02 -40.19
CA PRO A 157 -2.35 -1.17 -39.74
C PRO A 157 -2.22 -1.97 -38.46
N LEU A 158 -1.31 -2.96 -38.47
CA LEU A 158 -0.90 -3.68 -37.29
C LEU A 158 0.26 -2.92 -36.63
N VAL A 159 0.05 -2.47 -35.41
CA VAL A 159 1.07 -1.88 -34.54
C VAL A 159 1.60 -2.99 -33.64
N THR A 160 2.90 -3.25 -33.70
CA THR A 160 3.60 -4.20 -32.82
C THR A 160 4.43 -3.40 -31.82
N CYS A 161 4.25 -3.70 -30.53
CA CYS A 161 5.04 -3.10 -29.45
C CYS A 161 6.27 -3.95 -29.14
N VAL A 162 7.22 -3.40 -28.40
CA VAL A 162 8.42 -4.10 -27.95
C VAL A 162 8.03 -5.24 -26.99
N ASP A 163 8.65 -6.41 -27.13
CA ASP A 163 8.28 -7.63 -26.40
C ASP A 163 8.43 -7.55 -24.86
N ASP A 164 9.18 -6.57 -24.35
CA ASP A 164 9.43 -6.41 -22.91
C ASP A 164 8.22 -5.87 -22.14
N GLU A 165 7.24 -5.25 -22.82
CA GLU A 165 6.07 -4.63 -22.22
C GLU A 165 4.78 -5.23 -22.81
N ARG A 166 3.92 -5.74 -21.91
CA ARG A 166 2.58 -6.15 -22.30
C ARG A 166 1.71 -4.92 -22.58
N VAL A 167 0.98 -4.95 -23.68
CA VAL A 167 -0.01 -3.91 -24.03
C VAL A 167 -1.18 -3.97 -23.04
N GLU A 168 -1.32 -2.95 -22.21
CA GLU A 168 -2.41 -2.81 -21.21
C GLU A 168 -3.57 -1.95 -21.75
N LEU A 169 -3.86 -2.09 -23.04
CA LEU A 169 -4.96 -1.41 -23.72
C LEU A 169 -6.11 -2.39 -24.02
N GLN A 170 -7.28 -1.86 -24.34
CA GLN A 170 -8.48 -2.64 -24.65
C GLN A 170 -9.10 -2.21 -25.97
N ASP A 171 -9.82 -3.14 -26.64
CA ASP A 171 -10.54 -2.86 -27.86
C ASP A 171 -11.54 -1.71 -27.68
N GLY A 172 -11.56 -0.80 -28.65
CA GLY A 172 -12.41 0.38 -28.65
C GLY A 172 -11.77 1.63 -27.99
N GLN A 173 -10.66 1.49 -27.27
CA GLN A 173 -9.93 2.64 -26.74
C GLN A 173 -9.24 3.45 -27.85
N ARG A 174 -8.85 4.68 -27.52
CA ARG A 174 -8.11 5.56 -28.43
C ARG A 174 -6.67 5.71 -28.02
N VAL A 175 -5.78 5.81 -29.01
CA VAL A 175 -4.37 6.07 -28.83
C VAL A 175 -3.91 7.23 -29.71
N SER A 176 -2.97 8.02 -29.18
CA SER A 176 -2.19 9.00 -29.93
C SER A 176 -0.77 8.48 -30.10
N PHE A 177 -0.11 8.94 -31.16
CA PHE A 177 1.27 8.55 -31.47
C PHE A 177 2.20 9.74 -31.35
N ALA A 178 3.43 9.51 -30.90
CA ALA A 178 4.50 10.49 -30.86
C ALA A 178 5.82 9.85 -31.29
N GLU A 179 6.74 10.64 -31.84
CA GLU A 179 8.11 10.22 -32.20
C GLU A 179 8.21 9.11 -33.28
N VAL A 180 7.13 8.87 -34.05
CA VAL A 180 7.15 7.91 -35.18
C VAL A 180 7.94 8.52 -36.32
N ARG A 181 8.91 7.80 -36.87
CA ARG A 181 9.72 8.19 -38.00
C ARG A 181 9.31 7.44 -39.27
N GLY A 182 9.36 8.14 -40.41
CA GLY A 182 8.96 7.57 -41.70
C GLY A 182 7.47 7.65 -41.96
N MET A 183 6.65 7.04 -41.11
CA MET A 183 5.18 7.11 -41.11
C MET A 183 4.70 8.24 -40.18
N THR A 184 5.13 9.47 -40.47
CA THR A 184 4.91 10.64 -39.59
C THR A 184 3.46 11.08 -39.50
N GLU A 185 2.60 10.63 -40.42
CA GLU A 185 1.16 10.90 -40.44
C GLU A 185 0.45 10.35 -39.17
N LEU A 186 1.04 9.38 -38.49
CA LEU A 186 0.51 8.87 -37.23
C LEU A 186 0.66 9.88 -36.08
N ASN A 187 1.71 10.71 -36.08
CA ASN A 187 2.02 11.61 -34.95
C ASN A 187 0.95 12.68 -34.68
N ASP A 188 0.17 13.04 -35.69
CA ASP A 188 -0.83 14.10 -35.60
C ASP A 188 -2.26 13.54 -35.40
N GLY A 189 -2.39 12.20 -35.25
CA GLY A 189 -3.68 11.50 -35.22
C GLY A 189 -4.01 10.90 -33.86
N VAL A 190 -5.33 10.74 -33.61
CA VAL A 190 -5.89 9.92 -32.54
C VAL A 190 -6.70 8.81 -33.19
N PHE A 191 -6.38 7.56 -32.88
CA PHE A 191 -6.93 6.40 -33.57
C PHE A 191 -7.63 5.45 -32.60
N VAL A 192 -8.73 4.82 -33.05
CA VAL A 192 -9.40 3.75 -32.33
C VAL A 192 -8.66 2.43 -32.55
N ILE A 193 -8.44 1.68 -31.48
CA ILE A 193 -7.75 0.37 -31.53
C ILE A 193 -8.71 -0.79 -31.48
N LYS A 194 -8.31 -1.91 -32.06
CA LYS A 194 -9.02 -3.19 -32.07
C LYS A 194 -8.05 -4.38 -32.17
N ASP A 195 -8.56 -5.58 -31.99
CA ASP A 195 -7.77 -6.84 -32.03
C ASP A 195 -6.54 -6.77 -31.10
N VAL A 196 -6.71 -6.22 -29.88
CA VAL A 196 -5.62 -6.06 -28.91
C VAL A 196 -5.10 -7.42 -28.44
N LYS A 197 -3.79 -7.64 -28.54
CA LYS A 197 -3.04 -8.81 -28.08
C LYS A 197 -1.97 -8.38 -27.08
N ALA A 198 -1.26 -9.35 -26.53
CA ALA A 198 -0.22 -9.10 -25.53
C ALA A 198 0.83 -8.07 -25.96
N HIS A 199 1.22 -8.04 -27.25
CA HIS A 199 2.27 -7.15 -27.76
C HIS A 199 1.90 -6.47 -29.07
N SER A 200 0.61 -6.39 -29.42
CA SER A 200 0.16 -5.73 -30.64
C SER A 200 -1.31 -5.34 -30.61
N PHE A 201 -1.69 -4.40 -31.46
CA PHE A 201 -3.07 -4.00 -31.75
C PHE A 201 -3.19 -3.48 -33.18
N LYS A 202 -4.41 -3.41 -33.69
CA LYS A 202 -4.69 -2.77 -34.97
C LYS A 202 -5.40 -1.42 -34.80
N LEU A 203 -5.20 -0.54 -35.78
CA LEU A 203 -5.98 0.70 -35.89
C LEU A 203 -7.24 0.43 -36.68
N ALA A 204 -8.40 0.77 -36.11
CA ALA A 204 -9.71 0.44 -36.68
C ALA A 204 -10.16 1.47 -37.76
N ASP A 205 -9.76 2.72 -37.62
CA ASP A 205 -10.19 3.86 -38.41
C ASP A 205 -9.07 4.52 -39.23
N CYS A 206 -8.02 3.75 -39.56
CA CYS A 206 -6.83 4.22 -40.25
C CYS A 206 -6.50 3.32 -41.46
N ASP A 207 -6.24 3.94 -42.62
CA ASP A 207 -5.67 3.27 -43.78
C ASP A 207 -4.25 3.81 -44.03
N SER A 208 -3.24 3.09 -43.54
CA SER A 208 -1.84 3.49 -43.67
C SER A 208 -1.22 3.10 -45.02
N SER A 209 -1.94 2.48 -45.95
CA SER A 209 -1.42 2.11 -47.26
C SER A 209 -0.95 3.31 -48.11
N LYS A 210 -1.37 4.52 -47.74
CA LYS A 210 -1.00 5.81 -48.35
C LYS A 210 0.02 6.60 -47.57
N PHE A 211 0.40 6.13 -46.40
CA PHE A 211 1.37 6.80 -45.51
C PHE A 211 2.80 6.48 -45.93
N GLY A 212 3.77 7.23 -45.41
CA GLY A 212 5.18 6.91 -45.50
C GLY A 212 5.48 5.52 -44.92
N ALA A 213 6.56 4.90 -45.34
CA ALA A 213 6.97 3.65 -44.72
C ALA A 213 7.52 3.89 -43.30
N TYR A 214 7.14 3.03 -42.36
CA TYR A 214 7.66 3.10 -41.00
C TYR A 214 9.18 2.90 -41.01
N ALA A 215 9.91 3.86 -40.41
CA ALA A 215 11.37 3.84 -40.34
C ALA A 215 11.92 3.63 -38.94
N GLY A 216 11.06 3.57 -37.91
CA GLY A 216 11.41 3.29 -36.51
C GLY A 216 10.99 4.36 -35.54
N GLY A 217 11.12 4.05 -34.24
CA GLY A 217 10.71 4.91 -33.13
C GLY A 217 9.20 4.92 -32.92
N GLY A 218 8.74 5.70 -31.99
CA GLY A 218 7.33 5.95 -31.69
C GLY A 218 6.87 5.39 -30.36
N ILE A 219 5.98 6.15 -29.76
CA ILE A 219 5.25 5.79 -28.55
C ILE A 219 3.76 5.91 -28.85
N ALA A 220 3.01 4.87 -28.58
CA ALA A 220 1.55 4.94 -28.59
C ALA A 220 1.06 5.18 -27.16
N THR A 221 0.27 6.24 -26.94
CA THR A 221 -0.24 6.62 -25.63
C THR A 221 -1.76 6.62 -25.64
N GLN A 222 -2.38 6.02 -24.62
CA GLN A 222 -3.83 6.03 -24.43
C GLN A 222 -4.36 7.45 -24.32
N VAL A 223 -5.44 7.72 -25.03
CA VAL A 223 -6.21 8.97 -24.91
C VAL A 223 -7.45 8.68 -24.05
N LYS A 224 -7.50 9.26 -22.87
CA LYS A 224 -8.64 9.11 -21.96
C LYS A 224 -9.84 9.91 -22.46
N GLU A 225 -11.00 9.28 -22.43
CA GLU A 225 -12.25 9.89 -22.88
C GLU A 225 -13.17 10.19 -21.70
N THR A 226 -13.85 11.34 -21.75
CA THR A 226 -14.91 11.69 -20.80
C THR A 226 -16.10 10.76 -20.98
N LYS A 227 -16.57 10.13 -19.90
CA LYS A 227 -17.76 9.29 -19.90
C LYS A 227 -18.92 10.03 -19.29
N ARG A 228 -20.04 10.16 -20.03
CA ARG A 228 -21.27 10.74 -19.50
C ARG A 228 -22.15 9.68 -18.87
N LEU A 229 -22.66 9.95 -17.67
CA LEU A 229 -23.57 9.11 -16.91
C LEU A 229 -24.89 9.82 -16.65
N GLU A 230 -25.99 9.07 -16.68
CA GLU A 230 -27.34 9.53 -16.37
C GLU A 230 -27.84 8.79 -15.12
N PHE A 231 -28.38 9.53 -14.18
CA PHE A 231 -28.92 8.97 -12.93
C PHE A 231 -30.44 9.15 -12.87
N LYS A 232 -31.15 8.17 -12.34
CA LYS A 232 -32.57 8.28 -11.95
C LYS A 232 -32.69 9.04 -10.64
N THR A 233 -33.83 9.68 -10.38
CA THR A 233 -34.16 10.23 -9.08
C THR A 233 -34.32 9.11 -8.03
N LEU A 234 -34.22 9.45 -6.74
CA LEU A 234 -34.42 8.50 -5.67
C LEU A 234 -35.81 7.84 -5.74
N ALA A 235 -36.87 8.63 -6.04
CA ALA A 235 -38.23 8.15 -6.16
C ALA A 235 -38.41 7.17 -7.31
N ASP A 236 -37.79 7.44 -8.49
CA ASP A 236 -37.86 6.56 -9.63
C ASP A 236 -37.01 5.29 -9.45
N ALA A 237 -35.79 5.46 -8.93
CA ALA A 237 -34.89 4.34 -8.65
C ALA A 237 -35.39 3.43 -7.53
N THR A 238 -36.20 3.91 -6.60
CA THR A 238 -36.86 3.06 -5.61
C THR A 238 -37.90 2.13 -6.24
N ARG A 239 -38.60 2.60 -7.27
CA ARG A 239 -39.62 1.80 -7.99
C ARG A 239 -39.02 0.90 -9.08
N ASP A 240 -37.98 1.40 -9.75
CA ASP A 240 -37.29 0.71 -10.83
C ASP A 240 -35.75 0.85 -10.62
N PRO A 241 -35.16 -0.02 -9.77
CA PRO A 241 -33.77 0.13 -9.32
C PRO A 241 -32.73 -0.07 -10.44
N GLY A 242 -33.07 -0.78 -11.52
CA GLY A 242 -32.10 -1.18 -12.53
C GLY A 242 -31.17 -2.30 -12.03
N GLU A 243 -29.91 -2.29 -12.49
CA GLU A 243 -28.90 -3.25 -12.09
C GLU A 243 -28.29 -2.91 -10.73
N PHE A 244 -27.99 -3.94 -9.94
CA PHE A 244 -27.31 -3.82 -8.66
C PHE A 244 -25.83 -4.15 -8.80
N LEU A 245 -24.97 -3.39 -8.12
CA LEU A 245 -23.57 -3.72 -8.02
C LEU A 245 -23.37 -5.01 -7.23
N LEU A 246 -22.77 -6.01 -7.87
CA LEU A 246 -22.41 -7.28 -7.26
C LEU A 246 -21.03 -7.20 -6.62
N SER A 247 -20.93 -7.42 -5.30
CA SER A 247 -19.67 -7.42 -4.56
C SER A 247 -19.18 -8.82 -4.17
N ASP A 248 -20.08 -9.78 -4.02
CA ASP A 248 -19.81 -11.16 -3.62
C ASP A 248 -20.63 -12.13 -4.51
N PHE A 249 -19.94 -12.93 -5.31
CA PHE A 249 -20.60 -13.90 -6.21
C PHE A 249 -21.38 -14.99 -5.47
N ALA A 250 -21.08 -15.24 -4.20
CA ALA A 250 -21.88 -16.12 -3.37
C ALA A 250 -23.23 -15.50 -2.93
N LYS A 251 -23.43 -14.19 -3.17
CA LYS A 251 -24.58 -13.40 -2.74
C LYS A 251 -25.26 -12.67 -3.91
N PHE A 252 -25.35 -13.31 -5.08
CA PHE A 252 -25.87 -12.67 -6.31
C PHE A 252 -27.32 -12.18 -6.20
N ASP A 253 -28.14 -12.80 -5.37
CA ASP A 253 -29.55 -12.46 -5.09
C ASP A 253 -29.72 -11.34 -4.05
N ARG A 254 -28.65 -10.96 -3.37
CA ARG A 254 -28.70 -10.11 -2.18
C ARG A 254 -29.15 -8.67 -2.45
N GLY A 255 -28.74 -8.08 -3.55
CA GLY A 255 -29.12 -6.72 -3.94
C GLY A 255 -30.63 -6.50 -4.00
N PRO A 256 -31.39 -7.27 -4.81
CA PRO A 256 -32.83 -7.19 -4.89
C PRO A 256 -33.55 -7.45 -3.55
N VAL A 257 -33.10 -8.45 -2.77
CA VAL A 257 -33.68 -8.79 -1.47
C VAL A 257 -33.49 -7.64 -0.48
N LEU A 258 -32.32 -7.04 -0.38
CA LEU A 258 -32.04 -5.93 0.51
C LEU A 258 -32.75 -4.64 0.07
N HIS A 259 -32.89 -4.41 -1.24
CA HIS A 259 -33.66 -3.28 -1.76
C HIS A 259 -35.12 -3.33 -1.26
N LEU A 260 -35.74 -4.52 -1.32
CA LEU A 260 -37.06 -4.77 -0.77
C LEU A 260 -37.08 -4.66 0.76
N GLY A 261 -36.10 -5.24 1.43
CA GLY A 261 -35.98 -5.24 2.90
C GLY A 261 -35.88 -3.85 3.51
N PHE A 262 -35.08 -2.96 2.91
CA PHE A 262 -34.99 -1.57 3.39
C PHE A 262 -36.29 -0.79 3.17
N GLN A 263 -37.01 -1.01 2.07
CA GLN A 263 -38.33 -0.41 1.87
C GLN A 263 -39.36 -0.93 2.90
N ALA A 264 -39.35 -2.23 3.18
CA ALA A 264 -40.20 -2.81 4.21
C ALA A 264 -39.86 -2.24 5.61
N LEU A 265 -38.56 -2.04 5.90
CA LEU A 265 -38.13 -1.45 7.18
C LEU A 265 -38.61 0.00 7.34
N GLU A 266 -38.56 0.80 6.27
CA GLU A 266 -39.10 2.16 6.24
C GLU A 266 -40.59 2.19 6.49
N LYS A 267 -41.38 1.32 5.83
CA LYS A 267 -42.81 1.17 6.04
C LYS A 267 -43.15 0.70 7.48
N PHE A 268 -42.36 -0.23 8.00
CA PHE A 268 -42.49 -0.70 9.36
C PHE A 268 -42.31 0.44 10.39
N ALA A 269 -41.25 1.23 10.23
CA ALA A 269 -40.94 2.36 11.07
C ALA A 269 -42.02 3.47 10.94
N ALA A 270 -42.48 3.79 9.74
CA ALA A 270 -43.53 4.77 9.48
C ALA A 270 -44.86 4.41 10.17
N ALA A 271 -45.23 3.12 10.19
CA ALA A 271 -46.42 2.63 10.87
C ALA A 271 -46.32 2.63 12.41
N ARG A 272 -45.13 2.87 12.99
CA ARG A 272 -44.83 2.78 14.42
C ARG A 272 -44.10 4.02 14.96
N ASP A 273 -44.46 5.20 14.50
CA ASP A 273 -43.89 6.48 14.94
C ASP A 273 -42.35 6.55 14.89
N GLY A 274 -41.77 5.89 13.88
CA GLY A 274 -40.32 5.82 13.65
C GLY A 274 -39.59 4.69 14.41
N ALA A 275 -40.32 3.85 15.15
CA ALA A 275 -39.70 2.73 15.88
C ALA A 275 -39.30 1.58 14.95
N LEU A 276 -38.06 1.15 15.03
CA LEU A 276 -37.53 -0.02 14.32
C LEU A 276 -37.96 -1.33 15.05
N PRO A 277 -37.91 -2.49 14.40
CA PRO A 277 -38.15 -3.79 14.99
C PRO A 277 -37.35 -4.00 16.28
N VAL A 278 -37.93 -4.68 17.26
CA VAL A 278 -37.24 -4.99 18.52
C VAL A 278 -36.17 -6.05 18.25
N PRO A 279 -34.90 -5.84 18.71
CA PRO A 279 -33.84 -6.81 18.49
C PRO A 279 -34.19 -8.20 18.99
N GLY A 280 -34.03 -9.20 18.15
CA GLY A 280 -34.32 -10.60 18.45
C GLY A 280 -35.82 -10.98 18.44
N ASP A 281 -36.76 -10.04 18.30
CA ASP A 281 -38.19 -10.33 18.34
C ASP A 281 -38.69 -11.02 17.06
N ALA A 282 -39.27 -12.21 17.21
CA ALA A 282 -39.74 -13.00 16.07
C ALA A 282 -41.04 -12.45 15.47
N GLY A 283 -41.89 -11.76 16.29
CA GLY A 283 -43.14 -11.16 15.82
C GLY A 283 -42.90 -9.96 14.94
N ASP A 284 -41.97 -9.07 15.34
CA ASP A 284 -41.56 -7.93 14.54
C ASP A 284 -40.86 -8.38 13.25
N ALA A 285 -40.04 -9.44 13.33
CA ALA A 285 -39.40 -10.02 12.13
C ALA A 285 -40.44 -10.57 11.13
N ALA A 286 -41.44 -11.32 11.62
CA ALA A 286 -42.53 -11.82 10.78
C ALA A 286 -43.35 -10.66 10.15
N ALA A 287 -43.61 -9.59 10.92
CA ALA A 287 -44.30 -8.41 10.41
C ALA A 287 -43.52 -7.70 9.28
N LEU A 288 -42.19 -7.57 9.44
CA LEU A 288 -41.32 -6.99 8.39
C LEU A 288 -41.37 -7.80 7.12
N VAL A 289 -41.21 -9.15 7.22
CA VAL A 289 -41.27 -10.05 6.05
C VAL A 289 -42.64 -9.98 5.38
N ALA A 290 -43.75 -9.83 6.15
CA ALA A 290 -45.10 -9.65 5.57
C ALA A 290 -45.19 -8.34 4.76
N LEU A 291 -44.66 -7.22 5.30
CA LEU A 291 -44.57 -5.95 4.54
C LEU A 291 -43.72 -6.08 3.27
N ALA A 292 -42.62 -6.81 3.34
CA ALA A 292 -41.81 -7.08 2.15
C ALA A 292 -42.60 -7.85 1.07
N ARG A 293 -43.41 -8.84 1.47
CA ARG A 293 -44.30 -9.56 0.53
C ARG A 293 -45.32 -8.63 -0.11
N GLU A 294 -45.95 -7.75 0.67
CA GLU A 294 -46.90 -6.77 0.14
C GLU A 294 -46.27 -5.85 -0.91
N ILE A 295 -45.04 -5.36 -0.64
CA ILE A 295 -44.31 -4.52 -1.59
C ILE A 295 -43.96 -5.31 -2.85
N ASN A 296 -43.45 -6.53 -2.69
CA ASN A 296 -43.11 -7.41 -3.81
C ASN A 296 -44.32 -7.75 -4.68
N ASP A 297 -45.51 -7.99 -4.07
CA ASP A 297 -46.72 -8.28 -4.81
C ASP A 297 -47.21 -7.09 -5.65
N ALA A 298 -46.94 -5.87 -5.20
CA ALA A 298 -47.23 -4.62 -5.90
C ALA A 298 -46.16 -4.23 -6.95
N ALA A 299 -45.00 -4.89 -6.92
CA ALA A 299 -43.87 -4.57 -7.82
C ALA A 299 -44.16 -4.96 -9.28
N PRO A 300 -43.50 -4.28 -10.25
CA PRO A 300 -43.55 -4.70 -11.65
C PRO A 300 -43.05 -6.14 -11.84
N ALA A 301 -43.62 -6.87 -12.83
CA ALA A 301 -43.24 -8.27 -13.08
C ALA A 301 -41.75 -8.48 -13.33
N SER A 302 -41.06 -7.48 -13.87
CA SER A 302 -39.62 -7.50 -14.16
C SER A 302 -38.72 -7.44 -12.90
N SER A 303 -39.26 -6.95 -11.77
CA SER A 303 -38.51 -6.80 -10.51
C SER A 303 -39.10 -7.64 -9.37
N LYS A 304 -40.07 -8.50 -9.66
CA LYS A 304 -40.72 -9.33 -8.67
C LYS A 304 -39.86 -10.54 -8.28
N LEU A 305 -39.64 -10.72 -6.95
CA LEU A 305 -38.89 -11.86 -6.43
C LEU A 305 -39.81 -13.06 -6.20
N GLU A 306 -39.30 -14.25 -6.49
CA GLU A 306 -40.00 -15.52 -6.19
C GLU A 306 -39.99 -15.81 -4.68
N ASP A 307 -38.84 -15.61 -4.02
CA ASP A 307 -38.69 -15.68 -2.58
C ASP A 307 -38.21 -14.32 -2.06
N VAL A 308 -38.95 -13.74 -1.11
CA VAL A 308 -38.63 -12.43 -0.53
C VAL A 308 -37.67 -12.52 0.65
N ASP A 309 -37.45 -13.69 1.25
CA ASP A 309 -36.60 -13.89 2.43
C ASP A 309 -35.71 -15.14 2.29
N PRO A 310 -34.93 -15.28 1.22
CA PRO A 310 -34.06 -16.43 1.02
C PRO A 310 -33.04 -16.54 2.17
N GLY A 311 -32.97 -17.72 2.78
CA GLY A 311 -32.09 -17.98 3.92
C GLY A 311 -32.37 -17.15 5.17
N GLY A 312 -33.52 -16.47 5.30
CA GLY A 312 -33.89 -15.67 6.46
C GLY A 312 -33.16 -14.34 6.56
N VAL A 313 -32.76 -13.75 5.43
CA VAL A 313 -32.03 -12.49 5.37
C VAL A 313 -32.81 -11.33 5.92
N LEU A 314 -34.10 -11.17 5.51
CA LEU A 314 -34.95 -10.10 6.01
C LEU A 314 -35.37 -10.33 7.46
N THR A 315 -35.54 -11.59 7.85
CA THR A 315 -35.73 -11.98 9.25
C THR A 315 -34.55 -11.54 10.11
N THR A 316 -33.30 -11.72 9.62
CA THR A 316 -32.08 -11.30 10.29
C THR A 316 -31.95 -9.78 10.30
N LEU A 317 -32.26 -9.10 9.22
CA LEU A 317 -32.31 -7.65 9.13
C LEU A 317 -33.25 -7.08 10.20
N ALA A 318 -34.46 -7.62 10.34
CA ALA A 318 -35.44 -7.19 11.34
C ALA A 318 -34.87 -7.35 12.77
N LYS A 319 -34.32 -8.52 13.08
CA LYS A 319 -33.76 -8.83 14.40
C LYS A 319 -32.58 -7.95 14.82
N THR A 320 -31.86 -7.36 13.87
CA THR A 320 -30.62 -6.60 14.14
C THR A 320 -30.71 -5.13 13.70
N ALA A 321 -31.86 -4.67 13.17
CA ALA A 321 -32.02 -3.34 12.55
C ALA A 321 -31.75 -2.15 13.49
N ARG A 322 -31.91 -2.31 14.81
CA ARG A 322 -31.57 -1.26 15.81
C ARG A 322 -30.06 -1.19 16.08
N GLY A 323 -29.34 -2.20 15.67
CA GLY A 323 -27.90 -2.22 15.82
C GLY A 323 -27.18 -1.19 14.96
N TYR A 324 -26.01 -0.77 15.46
CA TYR A 324 -25.15 0.17 14.77
C TYR A 324 -23.70 -0.18 15.03
N VAL A 325 -23.05 -0.71 14.01
CA VAL A 325 -21.75 -1.38 14.13
C VAL A 325 -20.63 -0.51 13.58
N SER A 326 -19.64 -0.22 14.41
CA SER A 326 -18.50 0.65 14.04
C SER A 326 -17.79 0.24 12.74
N PRO A 327 -17.46 -1.04 12.49
CA PRO A 327 -16.87 -1.48 11.22
C PRO A 327 -17.73 -1.19 9.99
N MET A 328 -19.04 -1.42 10.04
CA MET A 328 -19.95 -1.08 8.95
C MET A 328 -19.93 0.42 8.64
N CYS A 329 -19.93 1.25 9.70
CA CYS A 329 -19.85 2.70 9.58
C CYS A 329 -18.49 3.14 8.99
N ALA A 330 -17.41 2.44 9.28
CA ALA A 330 -16.08 2.72 8.71
C ALA A 330 -16.06 2.41 7.21
N MET A 331 -16.56 1.24 6.83
CA MET A 331 -16.65 0.79 5.44
C MET A 331 -17.49 1.77 4.59
N PHE A 332 -18.74 2.00 4.97
CA PHE A 332 -19.64 2.92 4.25
C PHE A 332 -19.17 4.38 4.31
N GLY A 333 -18.58 4.82 5.44
CA GLY A 333 -18.01 6.15 5.56
C GLY A 333 -16.82 6.39 4.64
N GLY A 334 -16.04 5.34 4.33
CA GLY A 334 -15.01 5.35 3.31
C GLY A 334 -15.60 5.50 1.91
N VAL A 335 -16.57 4.65 1.56
CA VAL A 335 -17.22 4.67 0.24
C VAL A 335 -17.92 6.02 -0.01
N ILE A 336 -18.75 6.48 0.93
CA ILE A 336 -19.46 7.79 0.79
C ILE A 336 -18.47 8.95 0.68
N GLY A 337 -17.42 8.96 1.50
CA GLY A 337 -16.40 10.01 1.40
C GLY A 337 -15.79 10.07 0.02
N GLN A 338 -15.54 8.92 -0.61
CA GLN A 338 -15.03 8.86 -1.98
C GLN A 338 -16.06 9.32 -3.01
N GLU A 339 -17.33 8.94 -2.87
CA GLU A 339 -18.39 9.39 -3.78
C GLU A 339 -18.58 10.93 -3.71
N VAL A 340 -18.43 11.55 -2.54
CA VAL A 340 -18.40 13.03 -2.43
C VAL A 340 -17.24 13.63 -3.21
N VAL A 341 -16.04 13.04 -3.11
CA VAL A 341 -14.87 13.51 -3.88
C VAL A 341 -15.12 13.38 -5.38
N LYS A 342 -15.68 12.27 -5.86
CA LYS A 342 -16.07 12.05 -7.26
C LYS A 342 -17.08 13.11 -7.74
N ALA A 343 -18.12 13.37 -6.95
CA ALA A 343 -19.13 14.37 -7.25
C ALA A 343 -18.55 15.79 -7.37
N CYS A 344 -17.57 16.12 -6.54
CA CYS A 344 -16.93 17.43 -6.54
C CYS A 344 -15.92 17.63 -7.67
N THR A 345 -15.20 16.57 -8.08
CA THR A 345 -14.08 16.67 -9.01
C THR A 345 -14.37 16.20 -10.43
N GLY A 346 -15.38 15.33 -10.63
CA GLY A 346 -15.59 14.63 -11.89
C GLY A 346 -14.53 13.56 -12.18
N LYS A 347 -13.65 13.27 -11.22
CA LYS A 347 -12.64 12.23 -11.34
C LYS A 347 -13.13 10.93 -10.71
N PHE A 348 -12.82 9.79 -11.34
CA PHE A 348 -13.25 8.44 -11.00
C PHE A 348 -14.72 8.14 -11.31
N HIS A 349 -14.99 6.88 -11.63
CA HIS A 349 -16.34 6.42 -11.95
C HIS A 349 -17.18 6.30 -10.65
N PRO A 350 -18.30 7.03 -10.52
CA PRO A 350 -19.15 6.91 -9.34
C PRO A 350 -19.90 5.59 -9.29
N LEU A 351 -20.34 5.22 -8.10
CA LEU A 351 -21.36 4.19 -7.93
C LEU A 351 -22.65 4.60 -8.67
N HIS A 352 -23.13 3.71 -9.53
CA HIS A 352 -24.31 3.99 -10.33
C HIS A 352 -25.57 3.46 -9.64
N GLN A 353 -26.37 4.37 -9.07
CA GLN A 353 -27.61 4.16 -8.34
C GLN A 353 -27.40 3.44 -7.01
N TRP A 354 -27.62 2.12 -6.92
CA TRP A 354 -27.70 1.37 -5.69
C TRP A 354 -26.48 0.50 -5.42
N PHE A 355 -26.00 0.53 -4.16
CA PHE A 355 -25.07 -0.44 -3.63
C PHE A 355 -25.60 -0.99 -2.31
N TYR A 356 -25.72 -2.30 -2.21
CA TYR A 356 -26.11 -3.03 -1.01
C TYR A 356 -24.98 -3.92 -0.55
N PHE A 357 -24.80 -3.98 0.79
CA PHE A 357 -23.78 -4.83 1.40
C PHE A 357 -24.32 -5.40 2.70
N ASP A 358 -23.98 -6.66 2.99
CA ASP A 358 -24.19 -7.27 4.30
C ASP A 358 -23.01 -8.13 4.74
N SER A 359 -22.91 -8.32 6.05
CA SER A 359 -21.95 -9.21 6.70
C SER A 359 -22.66 -10.10 7.73
N VAL A 360 -23.70 -10.81 7.28
CA VAL A 360 -24.50 -11.71 8.15
C VAL A 360 -23.66 -12.81 8.77
N GLU A 361 -22.61 -13.24 8.10
CA GLU A 361 -21.65 -14.25 8.54
C GLU A 361 -20.83 -13.78 9.76
N SER A 362 -20.80 -12.47 10.04
CA SER A 362 -20.16 -11.92 11.26
C SER A 362 -21.02 -12.12 12.51
N LEU A 363 -22.32 -12.34 12.35
CA LEU A 363 -23.24 -12.52 13.49
C LEU A 363 -23.00 -13.84 14.20
N PRO A 364 -23.29 -13.90 15.50
CA PRO A 364 -23.42 -15.17 16.21
C PRO A 364 -24.48 -16.06 15.56
N LYS A 365 -24.45 -17.37 15.86
CA LYS A 365 -25.48 -18.30 15.39
C LYS A 365 -26.89 -17.83 15.73
N ALA A 366 -27.84 -18.08 14.82
CA ALA A 366 -29.20 -17.55 14.88
C ALA A 366 -29.95 -17.85 16.19
N GLU A 367 -29.67 -18.99 16.82
CA GLU A 367 -30.25 -19.38 18.12
C GLU A 367 -29.78 -18.49 19.30
N LYS A 368 -28.64 -17.80 19.15
CA LYS A 368 -28.15 -16.83 20.15
C LYS A 368 -28.77 -15.43 20.00
N LEU A 369 -29.40 -15.14 18.87
CA LEU A 369 -30.01 -13.83 18.60
C LEU A 369 -31.42 -13.72 19.26
N THR A 370 -31.45 -13.77 20.59
CA THR A 370 -32.69 -13.68 21.38
C THR A 370 -32.90 -12.26 21.91
N VAL A 371 -34.16 -11.93 22.28
CA VAL A 371 -34.49 -10.60 22.84
C VAL A 371 -33.67 -10.29 24.08
N ASP A 372 -33.46 -11.26 24.97
CA ASP A 372 -32.70 -11.08 26.20
C ASP A 372 -31.22 -10.84 25.94
N GLU A 373 -30.63 -11.59 25.00
CA GLU A 373 -29.22 -11.45 24.63
C GLU A 373 -28.92 -10.12 23.94
N LEU A 374 -29.87 -9.64 23.11
CA LEU A 374 -29.75 -8.40 22.35
C LEU A 374 -30.29 -7.16 23.09
N ALA A 375 -30.77 -7.33 24.34
CA ALA A 375 -31.32 -6.22 25.11
C ALA A 375 -30.24 -5.23 25.59
N PRO A 376 -30.48 -3.91 25.56
CA PRO A 376 -29.53 -2.90 26.00
C PRO A 376 -29.19 -3.04 27.50
N GLU A 377 -27.96 -2.71 27.89
CA GLU A 377 -27.47 -2.70 29.26
C GLU A 377 -27.24 -1.27 29.83
N GLY A 378 -27.55 -0.23 29.04
CA GLY A 378 -27.27 1.16 29.40
C GLY A 378 -25.80 1.54 29.21
N SER A 379 -25.13 0.91 28.29
CA SER A 379 -23.71 1.11 27.98
C SER A 379 -23.51 1.82 26.65
N ARG A 380 -22.27 2.29 26.38
CA ARG A 380 -21.86 2.81 25.05
C ARG A 380 -21.91 1.73 23.97
N TYR A 381 -21.94 0.45 24.33
CA TYR A 381 -21.94 -0.68 23.40
C TYR A 381 -23.35 -1.18 23.04
N ASP A 382 -24.41 -0.58 23.58
CA ASP A 382 -25.80 -1.05 23.38
C ASP A 382 -26.17 -1.20 21.89
N ALA A 383 -25.68 -0.30 21.05
CA ALA A 383 -25.92 -0.38 19.62
C ALA A 383 -25.23 -1.60 18.95
N GLN A 384 -24.08 -2.05 19.45
CA GLN A 384 -23.38 -3.26 19.03
C GLN A 384 -24.01 -4.52 19.63
N ILE A 385 -24.37 -4.46 20.92
CA ILE A 385 -25.10 -5.53 21.63
C ILE A 385 -26.40 -5.88 20.90
N ALA A 386 -27.11 -4.90 20.35
CA ALA A 386 -28.34 -5.12 19.56
C ALA A 386 -28.13 -5.97 18.29
N CYS A 387 -26.88 -6.28 17.90
CA CYS A 387 -26.52 -7.16 16.79
C CYS A 387 -25.84 -8.44 17.25
N PHE A 388 -24.87 -8.32 18.13
CA PHE A 388 -23.93 -9.39 18.48
C PHE A 388 -24.20 -10.03 19.83
N GLY A 389 -25.01 -9.38 20.65
CA GLY A 389 -25.35 -9.84 22.00
C GLY A 389 -24.33 -9.48 23.06
N LYS A 390 -24.74 -9.64 24.30
CA LYS A 390 -23.94 -9.34 25.50
C LYS A 390 -22.78 -10.30 25.68
N THR A 391 -22.99 -11.56 25.33
CA THR A 391 -21.98 -12.61 25.50
C THR A 391 -20.74 -12.31 24.65
N LEU A 392 -20.90 -12.07 23.33
CA LEU A 392 -19.78 -11.74 22.45
C LEU A 392 -19.12 -10.41 22.84
N GLN A 393 -19.91 -9.41 23.28
CA GLN A 393 -19.36 -8.15 23.77
C GLN A 393 -18.36 -8.37 24.92
N ARG A 394 -18.74 -9.16 25.92
CA ARG A 394 -17.87 -9.46 27.07
C ARG A 394 -16.64 -10.28 26.69
N GLU A 395 -16.78 -11.22 25.75
CA GLU A 395 -15.66 -11.99 25.22
C GLU A 395 -14.65 -11.07 24.52
N MET A 396 -15.10 -10.12 23.73
CA MET A 396 -14.24 -9.17 23.02
C MET A 396 -13.45 -8.26 23.97
N GLU A 397 -14.04 -7.88 25.10
CA GLU A 397 -13.39 -7.04 26.11
C GLU A 397 -12.16 -7.70 26.74
N THR A 398 -12.07 -9.05 26.74
CA THR A 398 -10.97 -9.82 27.31
C THR A 398 -9.89 -10.22 26.31
N ARG A 399 -10.07 -9.96 25.01
CA ARG A 399 -9.16 -10.43 23.95
C ARG A 399 -7.81 -9.72 23.99
N LYS A 400 -6.76 -10.47 23.62
CA LYS A 400 -5.39 -9.99 23.49
C LYS A 400 -5.01 -9.89 22.01
N VAL A 401 -4.87 -8.67 21.55
CA VAL A 401 -4.64 -8.35 20.14
C VAL A 401 -3.26 -7.76 19.94
N PHE A 402 -2.56 -8.18 18.91
CA PHE A 402 -1.33 -7.56 18.46
C PHE A 402 -1.58 -6.78 17.18
N LEU A 403 -1.44 -5.47 17.22
CA LEU A 403 -1.54 -4.58 16.06
C LEU A 403 -0.13 -4.18 15.63
N VAL A 404 0.26 -4.59 14.43
CA VAL A 404 1.58 -4.30 13.86
C VAL A 404 1.47 -3.15 12.86
N GLY A 405 1.98 -2.00 13.25
CA GLY A 405 1.90 -0.73 12.52
C GLY A 405 0.87 0.23 13.11
N ALA A 406 1.25 1.51 13.29
CA ALA A 406 0.42 2.60 13.76
C ALA A 406 0.29 3.74 12.72
N GLY A 407 0.43 3.40 11.42
CA GLY A 407 0.22 4.29 10.29
C GLY A 407 -1.26 4.57 10.03
N ALA A 408 -1.64 4.78 8.76
CA ALA A 408 -3.02 5.12 8.41
C ALA A 408 -4.02 4.00 8.75
N LEU A 409 -3.70 2.74 8.40
CA LEU A 409 -4.51 1.57 8.77
C LEU A 409 -4.54 1.37 10.28
N GLY A 410 -3.39 1.47 10.96
CA GLY A 410 -3.31 1.31 12.41
C GLY A 410 -4.15 2.33 13.19
N CYS A 411 -4.17 3.61 12.76
CA CYS A 411 -5.04 4.64 13.32
C CYS A 411 -6.53 4.27 13.20
N GLU A 412 -6.92 3.75 12.04
CA GLU A 412 -8.31 3.34 11.80
C GLU A 412 -8.68 2.08 12.59
N PHE A 413 -7.78 1.10 12.72
CA PHE A 413 -7.99 -0.08 13.57
C PHE A 413 -8.14 0.32 15.03
N LEU A 414 -7.25 1.11 15.58
CA LEU A 414 -7.32 1.56 16.98
C LEU A 414 -8.62 2.29 17.29
N LYS A 415 -9.07 3.17 16.39
CA LYS A 415 -10.39 3.80 16.51
C LYS A 415 -11.51 2.76 16.55
N ASN A 416 -11.52 1.79 15.63
CA ASN A 416 -12.53 0.75 15.59
C ASN A 416 -12.49 -0.12 16.86
N PHE A 417 -11.32 -0.54 17.32
CA PHE A 417 -11.16 -1.33 18.54
C PHE A 417 -11.69 -0.59 19.77
N ALA A 418 -11.38 0.71 19.88
CA ALA A 418 -11.91 1.56 20.97
C ALA A 418 -13.45 1.63 20.94
N LEU A 419 -14.05 1.75 19.76
CA LEU A 419 -15.52 1.86 19.61
C LEU A 419 -16.24 0.51 19.79
N MET A 420 -15.61 -0.58 19.34
CA MET A 420 -16.12 -1.94 19.51
C MET A 420 -16.02 -2.43 20.95
N GLY A 421 -15.23 -1.77 21.79
CA GLY A 421 -14.94 -2.22 23.15
C GLY A 421 -13.98 -3.41 23.22
N LEU A 422 -13.15 -3.59 22.18
CA LEU A 422 -12.16 -4.65 22.15
C LEU A 422 -11.07 -4.39 23.19
N ALA A 423 -10.71 -5.42 23.98
CA ALA A 423 -9.68 -5.32 25.02
C ALA A 423 -9.92 -4.20 26.06
N CYS A 424 -11.18 -4.00 26.45
CA CYS A 424 -11.60 -2.95 27.40
C CYS A 424 -11.79 -3.45 28.84
N SER A 425 -11.43 -4.71 29.13
CA SER A 425 -11.36 -5.25 30.49
C SER A 425 -9.91 -5.37 30.98
N SER A 426 -9.70 -5.67 32.25
CA SER A 426 -8.38 -5.90 32.86
C SER A 426 -7.60 -7.07 32.24
N ASP A 427 -8.31 -8.04 31.68
CA ASP A 427 -7.73 -9.27 31.12
C ASP A 427 -7.40 -9.14 29.63
N GLY A 428 -7.96 -8.14 28.96
CA GLY A 428 -7.73 -7.82 27.55
C GLY A 428 -6.58 -6.85 27.36
N SER A 429 -5.97 -6.87 26.18
CA SER A 429 -4.95 -5.89 25.78
C SER A 429 -4.83 -5.74 24.28
N VAL A 430 -4.50 -4.54 23.80
CA VAL A 430 -4.05 -4.29 22.43
C VAL A 430 -2.59 -3.85 22.51
N THR A 431 -1.66 -4.72 22.15
CA THR A 431 -0.25 -4.33 21.99
C THR A 431 -0.09 -3.70 20.60
N VAL A 432 0.44 -2.49 20.55
CA VAL A 432 0.63 -1.72 19.30
C VAL A 432 2.10 -1.45 19.10
N THR A 433 2.68 -1.87 17.99
CA THR A 433 4.09 -1.60 17.71
C THR A 433 4.27 -0.82 16.40
N ASP A 434 5.15 0.16 16.43
CA ASP A 434 5.59 0.95 15.27
C ASP A 434 6.89 1.67 15.66
N ASP A 435 7.95 1.51 14.87
CA ASP A 435 9.26 2.10 15.13
C ASP A 435 9.44 3.51 14.54
N ASP A 436 8.47 3.99 13.76
CA ASP A 436 8.49 5.30 13.12
C ASP A 436 8.06 6.45 14.04
N VAL A 437 8.48 7.66 13.62
CA VAL A 437 7.99 8.94 14.15
C VAL A 437 6.97 9.57 13.21
N ILE A 438 6.20 10.52 13.75
CA ILE A 438 5.16 11.23 12.99
C ILE A 438 5.80 12.35 12.17
N GLU A 439 5.51 12.36 10.87
CA GLU A 439 5.90 13.39 9.92
C GLU A 439 4.69 14.24 9.51
N LYS A 440 4.93 15.45 9.01
CA LYS A 440 3.85 16.35 8.57
C LYS A 440 2.99 15.74 7.46
N SER A 441 3.60 15.05 6.51
CA SER A 441 2.90 14.35 5.41
C SER A 441 1.90 13.30 5.88
N ASN A 442 2.12 12.73 7.08
CA ASN A 442 1.25 11.72 7.67
C ASN A 442 -0.13 12.26 8.05
N LEU A 443 -0.23 13.54 8.41
CA LEU A 443 -1.46 14.17 8.91
C LEU A 443 -2.61 14.16 7.90
N SER A 444 -2.31 14.05 6.60
CA SER A 444 -3.30 13.96 5.54
C SER A 444 -4.18 12.70 5.60
N ARG A 445 -3.73 11.64 6.31
CA ARG A 445 -4.43 10.35 6.37
C ARG A 445 -4.36 9.63 7.71
N GLN A 446 -3.37 9.94 8.56
CA GLN A 446 -3.21 9.35 9.91
C GLN A 446 -3.94 10.23 10.93
N PHE A 447 -5.26 10.21 10.90
CA PHE A 447 -6.16 11.19 11.50
C PHE A 447 -6.13 11.26 13.03
N LEU A 448 -5.49 10.31 13.72
CA LEU A 448 -5.28 10.39 15.19
C LEU A 448 -4.18 11.38 15.58
N PHE A 449 -3.36 11.82 14.62
CA PHE A 449 -2.25 12.74 14.87
C PHE A 449 -2.62 14.20 14.57
N ARG A 450 -1.87 15.11 15.16
CA ARG A 450 -1.98 16.57 15.01
C ARG A 450 -0.60 17.18 14.82
N ASP A 451 -0.52 18.44 14.42
CA ASP A 451 0.76 19.17 14.22
C ASP A 451 1.71 19.10 15.44
N TRP A 452 1.17 19.14 16.65
CA TRP A 452 1.98 19.02 17.88
C TRP A 452 2.53 17.62 18.17
N ASN A 453 2.10 16.60 17.42
CA ASN A 453 2.63 15.24 17.52
C ASN A 453 3.81 14.98 16.57
N ILE A 454 4.16 15.91 15.67
CA ILE A 454 5.26 15.74 14.71
C ILE A 454 6.56 15.50 15.49
N GLY A 455 7.33 14.48 15.06
CA GLY A 455 8.58 14.06 15.72
C GLY A 455 8.41 13.10 16.90
N HIS A 456 7.15 12.82 17.33
CA HIS A 456 6.89 11.84 18.38
C HIS A 456 6.61 10.45 17.78
N ALA A 457 6.81 9.38 18.56
CA ALA A 457 6.57 8.01 18.13
C ALA A 457 5.09 7.76 17.75
N LYS A 458 4.87 7.14 16.59
CA LYS A 458 3.52 6.83 16.08
C LYS A 458 2.72 5.96 17.05
N SER A 459 3.29 4.86 17.52
CA SER A 459 2.61 3.92 18.44
C SER A 459 2.13 4.59 19.72
N THR A 460 2.97 5.44 20.32
CA THR A 460 2.64 6.15 21.56
C THR A 460 1.50 7.15 21.37
N CYS A 461 1.59 7.98 20.32
CA CYS A 461 0.56 8.99 20.03
C CYS A 461 -0.77 8.36 19.63
N ALA A 462 -0.75 7.33 18.77
CA ALA A 462 -1.96 6.63 18.33
C ALA A 462 -2.69 5.97 19.51
N THR A 463 -1.95 5.32 20.39
CA THR A 463 -2.48 4.68 21.60
C THR A 463 -3.11 5.69 22.54
N ALA A 464 -2.44 6.83 22.77
CA ALA A 464 -3.00 7.90 23.62
C ALA A 464 -4.29 8.48 23.04
N ALA A 465 -4.33 8.72 21.71
CA ALA A 465 -5.52 9.21 21.03
C ALA A 465 -6.67 8.19 21.06
N ALA A 466 -6.39 6.90 20.91
CA ALA A 466 -7.40 5.84 21.01
C ALA A 466 -8.00 5.73 22.43
N LYS A 467 -7.17 5.87 23.46
CA LYS A 467 -7.64 5.94 24.87
C LYS A 467 -8.51 7.17 25.14
N ALA A 468 -8.30 8.27 24.42
CA ALA A 468 -9.18 9.43 24.51
C ALA A 468 -10.57 9.18 23.89
N ILE A 469 -10.71 8.26 22.93
CA ILE A 469 -11.99 7.80 22.37
C ILE A 469 -12.71 6.90 23.37
N ASN A 470 -11.99 5.97 24.00
CA ASN A 470 -12.49 5.06 25.02
C ASN A 470 -11.44 4.83 26.11
N SER A 471 -11.65 5.41 27.28
CA SER A 471 -10.72 5.34 28.42
C SER A 471 -10.52 3.92 28.97
N ASN A 472 -11.45 2.99 28.68
CA ASN A 472 -11.35 1.60 29.10
C ASN A 472 -10.44 0.75 28.19
N LEU A 473 -10.07 1.26 27.01
CA LEU A 473 -9.18 0.53 26.10
C LEU A 473 -7.81 0.30 26.74
N ASN A 474 -7.42 -0.96 26.93
CA ASN A 474 -6.10 -1.33 27.44
C ASN A 474 -5.11 -1.47 26.28
N ALA A 475 -4.61 -0.35 25.76
CA ALA A 475 -3.67 -0.32 24.66
C ALA A 475 -2.24 -0.05 25.15
N LEU A 476 -1.26 -0.84 24.70
CA LEU A 476 0.13 -0.85 25.12
C LEU A 476 1.04 -0.50 23.94
N PRO A 477 1.70 0.68 23.92
CA PRO A 477 2.56 1.07 22.81
C PRO A 477 3.97 0.49 22.94
N LEU A 478 4.54 -0.01 21.84
CA LEU A 478 5.94 -0.40 21.68
C LEU A 478 6.56 0.37 20.50
N GLN A 479 7.85 0.65 20.58
CA GLN A 479 8.61 1.33 19.52
C GLN A 479 9.62 0.38 18.85
N ASN A 480 9.26 -0.89 18.76
CA ASN A 480 10.10 -1.94 18.24
C ASN A 480 9.61 -2.36 16.84
N ARG A 481 10.53 -2.51 15.91
CA ARG A 481 10.24 -3.18 14.64
C ARG A 481 9.99 -4.66 14.91
N VAL A 482 9.04 -5.26 14.20
CA VAL A 482 8.82 -6.71 14.26
C VAL A 482 9.71 -7.38 13.21
N SER A 483 10.81 -7.98 13.69
CA SER A 483 11.86 -8.58 12.86
C SER A 483 12.60 -9.69 13.63
N PRO A 484 13.45 -10.49 12.96
CA PRO A 484 14.31 -11.45 13.64
C PRO A 484 15.22 -10.83 14.72
N ASP A 485 15.56 -9.54 14.57
CA ASP A 485 16.46 -8.86 15.52
C ASP A 485 15.78 -8.48 16.85
N THR A 486 14.45 -8.61 16.94
CA THR A 486 13.62 -8.23 18.09
C THR A 486 12.88 -9.43 18.70
N GLU A 487 13.36 -10.65 18.48
CA GLU A 487 12.78 -11.87 19.06
C GLU A 487 12.94 -11.94 20.60
N ASP A 488 13.78 -11.09 21.20
CA ASP A 488 13.89 -10.89 22.64
C ASP A 488 12.72 -10.08 23.23
N VAL A 489 12.13 -9.20 22.44
CA VAL A 489 10.95 -8.39 22.80
C VAL A 489 9.66 -9.16 22.50
N PHE A 490 9.59 -9.76 21.32
CA PHE A 490 8.45 -10.56 20.85
C PHE A 490 8.79 -12.05 20.97
N ASP A 491 8.99 -12.49 22.20
CA ASP A 491 9.38 -13.85 22.51
C ASP A 491 8.22 -14.87 22.34
N ASP A 492 8.53 -16.16 22.55
CA ASP A 492 7.54 -17.23 22.44
C ASP A 492 6.34 -17.03 23.37
N GLY A 493 6.58 -16.52 24.59
CA GLY A 493 5.53 -16.25 25.56
C GLY A 493 4.59 -15.12 25.11
N PHE A 494 5.15 -14.09 24.45
CA PHE A 494 4.38 -13.02 23.84
C PHE A 494 3.42 -13.58 22.78
N TRP A 495 3.95 -14.31 21.78
CA TRP A 495 3.14 -14.88 20.71
C TRP A 495 2.08 -15.87 21.19
N GLN A 496 2.45 -16.75 22.12
CA GLN A 496 1.52 -17.72 22.70
C GLN A 496 0.36 -17.08 23.44
N GLY A 497 0.60 -15.92 24.05
CA GLY A 497 -0.39 -15.17 24.80
C GLY A 497 -1.44 -14.44 23.96
N LEU A 498 -1.27 -14.32 22.64
CA LEU A 498 -2.17 -13.59 21.75
C LEU A 498 -3.39 -14.41 21.34
N ASP A 499 -4.53 -13.74 21.12
CA ASP A 499 -5.73 -14.31 20.48
C ASP A 499 -5.74 -14.07 18.97
N VAL A 500 -5.25 -12.91 18.51
CA VAL A 500 -5.25 -12.52 17.10
C VAL A 500 -4.17 -11.49 16.80
N VAL A 501 -3.66 -11.51 15.58
CA VAL A 501 -2.72 -10.52 15.04
C VAL A 501 -3.38 -9.76 13.91
N VAL A 502 -3.17 -8.44 13.85
CA VAL A 502 -3.70 -7.55 12.81
C VAL A 502 -2.53 -6.77 12.21
N ASN A 503 -2.30 -6.94 10.90
CA ASN A 503 -1.27 -6.21 10.19
C ASN A 503 -1.80 -4.89 9.62
N ALA A 504 -1.03 -3.82 9.87
CA ALA A 504 -1.22 -2.49 9.31
C ALA A 504 0.08 -2.00 8.65
N LEU A 505 0.77 -2.93 7.98
CA LEU A 505 2.11 -2.77 7.40
C LEU A 505 2.06 -2.35 5.93
N ASP A 506 3.13 -1.70 5.45
CA ASP A 506 3.36 -1.33 4.05
C ASP A 506 4.55 -2.08 3.41
N ASN A 507 5.21 -2.96 4.16
CA ASN A 507 6.41 -3.69 3.75
C ASN A 507 6.13 -5.20 3.65
N VAL A 508 6.37 -5.79 2.47
CA VAL A 508 6.13 -7.20 2.19
C VAL A 508 6.98 -8.13 3.07
N ASN A 509 8.25 -7.79 3.32
CA ASN A 509 9.12 -8.63 4.14
C ASN A 509 8.64 -8.69 5.60
N ALA A 510 8.18 -7.56 6.15
CA ALA A 510 7.61 -7.52 7.48
C ALA A 510 6.31 -8.34 7.56
N ARG A 511 5.44 -8.26 6.54
CA ARG A 511 4.24 -9.10 6.43
C ARG A 511 4.56 -10.58 6.42
N LEU A 512 5.54 -11.01 5.60
CA LEU A 512 5.98 -12.40 5.53
C LEU A 512 6.57 -12.89 6.86
N TYR A 513 7.31 -12.03 7.57
CA TYR A 513 7.84 -12.37 8.88
C TYR A 513 6.73 -12.58 9.91
N VAL A 514 5.77 -11.64 10.01
CA VAL A 514 4.62 -11.78 10.91
C VAL A 514 3.77 -13.00 10.56
N ASP A 515 3.52 -13.25 9.26
CA ASP A 515 2.83 -14.44 8.76
C ASP A 515 3.52 -15.73 9.23
N SER A 516 4.85 -15.81 9.07
CA SER A 516 5.62 -16.96 9.52
C SER A 516 5.51 -17.21 11.02
N ARG A 517 5.48 -16.15 11.85
CA ARG A 517 5.26 -16.26 13.29
C ARG A 517 3.85 -16.71 13.63
N CYS A 518 2.83 -16.17 12.92
CA CYS A 518 1.45 -16.59 13.08
C CYS A 518 1.23 -18.06 12.73
N VAL A 519 1.84 -18.52 11.64
CA VAL A 519 1.84 -19.94 11.27
C VAL A 519 2.53 -20.77 12.36
N TYR A 520 3.70 -20.32 12.86
CA TYR A 520 4.45 -21.01 13.89
C TYR A 520 3.63 -21.20 15.18
N PHE A 521 2.98 -20.15 15.68
CA PHE A 521 2.24 -20.18 16.94
C PHE A 521 0.75 -20.52 16.78
N GLY A 522 0.28 -20.83 15.57
CA GLY A 522 -1.12 -21.14 15.29
C GLY A 522 -2.05 -19.95 15.62
N LYS A 523 -1.67 -18.72 15.25
CA LYS A 523 -2.45 -17.51 15.53
C LYS A 523 -3.16 -17.01 14.29
N PRO A 524 -4.45 -16.61 14.40
CA PRO A 524 -5.13 -15.92 13.31
C PRO A 524 -4.41 -14.62 12.96
N LEU A 525 -4.23 -14.36 11.65
CA LEU A 525 -3.68 -13.12 11.13
C LEU A 525 -4.70 -12.47 10.20
N LEU A 526 -5.03 -11.21 10.47
CA LEU A 526 -5.85 -10.38 9.61
C LEU A 526 -4.94 -9.42 8.87
N GLU A 527 -4.79 -9.64 7.57
CA GLU A 527 -3.92 -8.85 6.71
C GLU A 527 -4.70 -7.79 5.97
N SER A 528 -4.10 -6.61 5.77
CA SER A 528 -4.68 -5.54 4.95
C SER A 528 -3.62 -4.67 4.30
N GLY A 529 -3.91 -4.24 3.06
CA GLY A 529 -3.09 -3.33 2.31
C GLY A 529 -3.93 -2.32 1.55
N THR A 530 -3.36 -1.11 1.35
CA THR A 530 -3.98 -0.06 0.53
C THR A 530 -2.97 0.53 -0.44
N LEU A 531 -3.43 0.82 -1.66
CA LEU A 531 -2.66 1.49 -2.70
C LEU A 531 -3.59 2.49 -3.40
N GLY A 532 -3.54 3.77 -3.01
CA GLY A 532 -4.46 4.79 -3.50
C GLY A 532 -5.91 4.42 -3.24
N THR A 533 -6.69 4.31 -4.31
CA THR A 533 -8.10 3.91 -4.27
C THR A 533 -8.32 2.40 -4.09
N LYS A 534 -7.27 1.59 -4.24
CA LYS A 534 -7.32 0.13 -4.16
C LYS A 534 -7.05 -0.36 -2.74
N CYS A 535 -7.72 -1.41 -2.32
CA CYS A 535 -7.37 -2.15 -1.11
C CYS A 535 -7.47 -3.65 -1.31
N ASN A 536 -6.72 -4.38 -0.50
CA ASN A 536 -6.76 -5.83 -0.40
C ASN A 536 -6.83 -6.23 1.07
N THR A 537 -7.69 -7.20 1.40
CA THR A 537 -7.75 -7.81 2.73
C THR A 537 -7.65 -9.32 2.60
N GLN A 538 -6.91 -9.96 3.49
CA GLN A 538 -6.74 -11.41 3.48
C GLN A 538 -6.84 -11.98 4.88
N MET A 539 -7.60 -13.05 5.02
CA MET A 539 -7.83 -13.76 6.27
C MET A 539 -6.96 -15.02 6.32
N VAL A 540 -6.06 -15.07 7.30
CA VAL A 540 -5.17 -16.20 7.55
C VAL A 540 -5.60 -16.86 8.87
N ILE A 541 -6.32 -17.96 8.79
CA ILE A 541 -6.95 -18.63 9.92
C ILE A 541 -6.32 -20.03 10.12
N PRO A 542 -5.79 -20.33 11.31
CA PRO A 542 -5.10 -21.59 11.59
C PRO A 542 -5.94 -22.81 11.22
N HIS A 543 -5.35 -23.72 10.45
CA HIS A 543 -5.95 -24.98 9.96
C HIS A 543 -7.19 -24.82 9.05
N VAL A 544 -7.62 -23.59 8.77
CA VAL A 544 -8.80 -23.27 7.94
C VAL A 544 -8.38 -22.74 6.58
N THR A 545 -7.41 -21.82 6.51
CA THR A 545 -6.96 -21.20 5.27
C THR A 545 -5.48 -21.43 5.01
N GLU A 546 -5.02 -21.17 3.79
CA GLU A 546 -3.59 -21.00 3.53
C GLU A 546 -3.07 -19.72 4.21
N ASN A 547 -1.74 -19.54 4.26
CA ASN A 547 -1.09 -18.36 4.85
C ASN A 547 -0.90 -17.24 3.81
N TYR A 548 -0.48 -16.06 4.26
CA TYR A 548 -0.20 -14.91 3.38
C TYR A 548 0.91 -15.23 2.35
N GLY A 549 1.96 -15.93 2.78
CA GLY A 549 3.11 -16.27 1.94
C GLY A 549 2.79 -17.18 0.75
N ALA A 550 1.69 -17.96 0.81
CA ALA A 550 1.28 -18.87 -0.27
C ALA A 550 0.68 -18.12 -1.47
N SER A 551 0.03 -16.97 -1.26
CA SER A 551 -0.69 -16.18 -2.28
C SER A 551 -0.11 -14.77 -2.45
N ARG A 552 1.20 -14.60 -2.23
CA ARG A 552 1.88 -13.31 -2.39
C ARG A 552 1.90 -12.82 -3.82
N ASP A 553 1.88 -11.50 -3.98
CA ASP A 553 2.06 -10.85 -5.26
C ASP A 553 3.41 -11.21 -5.91
N PRO A 554 3.49 -11.27 -7.25
CA PRO A 554 4.77 -11.42 -7.94
C PRO A 554 5.76 -10.33 -7.50
N PRO A 555 7.06 -10.64 -7.42
CA PRO A 555 8.06 -9.62 -7.09
C PRO A 555 8.04 -8.48 -8.11
N GLU A 556 8.23 -7.25 -7.63
CA GLU A 556 8.34 -6.08 -8.51
C GLU A 556 9.48 -6.27 -9.52
N LYS A 557 9.18 -6.05 -10.79
CA LYS A 557 10.20 -6.07 -11.84
C LYS A 557 11.07 -4.83 -11.69
N SER A 558 12.31 -5.00 -11.23
CA SER A 558 13.30 -3.93 -11.25
C SER A 558 13.92 -3.82 -12.64
N ALA A 559 14.12 -2.60 -13.13
CA ALA A 559 14.83 -2.39 -14.38
C ALA A 559 16.30 -2.88 -14.26
N PRO A 560 16.85 -3.53 -15.28
CA PRO A 560 18.25 -3.97 -15.29
C PRO A 560 19.21 -2.80 -15.06
N MET A 561 20.34 -3.05 -14.39
CA MET A 561 21.36 -2.03 -14.12
C MET A 561 21.89 -1.35 -15.38
N CYS A 562 22.05 -2.06 -16.48
CA CYS A 562 22.46 -1.49 -17.77
C CYS A 562 21.43 -0.48 -18.31
N THR A 563 20.14 -0.74 -18.12
CA THR A 563 19.06 0.20 -18.48
C THR A 563 19.15 1.45 -17.61
N LEU A 564 19.30 1.32 -16.29
CA LEU A 564 19.39 2.44 -15.36
C LEU A 564 20.63 3.30 -15.63
N HIS A 565 21.81 2.69 -15.87
CA HIS A 565 23.07 3.41 -16.00
C HIS A 565 23.37 3.91 -17.41
N SER A 566 22.94 3.19 -18.47
CA SER A 566 23.37 3.52 -19.84
C SER A 566 22.23 3.76 -20.83
N PHE A 567 21.06 3.15 -20.65
CA PHE A 567 19.99 3.15 -21.65
C PHE A 567 18.59 3.46 -21.08
N PRO A 568 18.43 4.53 -20.27
CA PRO A 568 17.10 4.88 -19.75
C PRO A 568 16.16 5.25 -20.91
N HIS A 569 14.89 4.86 -20.80
CA HIS A 569 13.88 5.20 -21.81
C HIS A 569 12.62 5.83 -21.22
N ASN A 570 12.48 5.87 -19.88
CA ASN A 570 11.43 6.56 -19.16
C ASN A 570 11.97 7.34 -17.94
N ILE A 571 11.13 8.17 -17.34
CA ILE A 571 11.54 9.04 -16.23
C ILE A 571 11.83 8.25 -14.95
N ASP A 572 11.18 7.11 -14.75
CA ASP A 572 11.36 6.27 -13.56
C ASP A 572 12.79 5.70 -13.51
N HIS A 573 13.36 5.33 -14.68
CA HIS A 573 14.76 4.94 -14.78
C HIS A 573 15.71 6.08 -14.40
N CYS A 574 15.38 7.31 -14.83
CA CYS A 574 16.19 8.49 -14.49
C CYS A 574 16.12 8.81 -13.00
N LEU A 575 14.94 8.69 -12.37
CA LEU A 575 14.73 8.91 -10.95
C LEU A 575 15.38 7.82 -10.09
N THR A 576 15.25 6.57 -10.49
CA THR A 576 15.92 5.44 -9.81
C THR A 576 17.45 5.62 -9.85
N TRP A 577 18.02 5.99 -11.00
CA TRP A 577 19.43 6.32 -11.13
C TRP A 577 19.81 7.52 -10.25
N ALA A 578 19.04 8.63 -10.29
CA ALA A 578 19.32 9.83 -9.51
C ALA A 578 19.29 9.55 -8.00
N ARG A 579 18.38 8.69 -7.55
CA ARG A 579 18.32 8.24 -6.15
C ARG A 579 19.57 7.42 -5.77
N SER A 580 20.01 6.51 -6.63
CA SER A 580 21.24 5.72 -6.42
C SER A 580 22.47 6.59 -6.39
N GLU A 581 22.58 7.61 -7.27
CA GLU A 581 23.68 8.58 -7.28
C GLU A 581 23.69 9.42 -5.98
N PHE A 582 22.53 9.87 -5.51
CA PHE A 582 22.42 10.58 -4.24
C PHE A 582 22.94 9.75 -3.07
N GLU A 583 22.46 8.50 -2.94
CA GLU A 583 22.92 7.59 -1.89
C GLU A 583 24.42 7.29 -2.00
N GLY A 584 24.92 7.09 -3.23
CA GLY A 584 26.34 6.87 -3.48
C GLY A 584 27.19 8.03 -2.99
N LEU A 585 26.85 9.25 -3.41
CA LEU A 585 27.67 10.45 -3.19
C LEU A 585 27.60 10.97 -1.73
N PHE A 586 26.44 10.91 -1.09
CA PHE A 586 26.21 11.63 0.16
C PHE A 586 26.00 10.73 1.38
N GLU A 587 25.66 9.46 1.19
CA GLU A 587 25.43 8.50 2.28
C GLU A 587 26.48 7.40 2.33
N LYS A 588 26.59 6.57 1.27
CA LYS A 588 27.40 5.35 1.27
C LYS A 588 28.90 5.67 1.26
N SER A 589 29.36 6.55 0.36
CA SER A 589 30.79 6.88 0.28
C SER A 589 31.31 7.60 1.53
N PRO A 590 30.62 8.61 2.12
CA PRO A 590 30.99 9.15 3.43
C PRO A 590 30.90 8.14 4.57
N GLY A 591 29.94 7.21 4.55
CA GLY A 591 29.82 6.12 5.50
C GLY A 591 31.02 5.18 5.50
N GLU A 592 31.44 4.73 4.33
CA GLU A 592 32.64 3.89 4.14
C GLU A 592 33.92 4.63 4.58
N ALA A 593 34.05 5.92 4.24
CA ALA A 593 35.16 6.74 4.71
C ALA A 593 35.18 6.84 6.25
N ASN A 594 34.01 6.98 6.89
CA ASN A 594 33.91 7.00 8.35
C ASN A 594 34.25 5.63 8.96
N ALA A 595 33.86 4.52 8.35
CA ALA A 595 34.22 3.17 8.78
C ALA A 595 35.75 2.98 8.76
N TYR A 596 36.41 3.41 7.66
CA TYR A 596 37.87 3.42 7.58
C TYR A 596 38.49 4.33 8.67
N LEU A 597 38.01 5.56 8.85
CA LEU A 597 38.55 6.52 9.82
C LEU A 597 38.37 6.06 11.29
N ALA A 598 37.33 5.25 11.56
CA ALA A 598 37.09 4.74 12.90
C ALA A 598 38.12 3.67 13.31
N LYS A 599 38.46 2.74 12.40
CA LYS A 599 39.34 1.60 12.66
C LYS A 599 40.23 1.27 11.43
N PRO A 600 41.16 2.13 11.06
CA PRO A 600 41.90 2.00 9.80
C PRO A 600 42.64 0.66 9.62
N ALA A 601 43.26 0.15 10.70
CA ALA A 601 44.03 -1.10 10.63
C ALA A 601 43.12 -2.32 10.44
N GLU A 602 41.99 -2.40 11.17
CA GLU A 602 41.01 -3.47 11.03
C GLU A 602 40.37 -3.47 9.65
N TYR A 603 40.01 -2.26 9.15
CA TYR A 603 39.43 -2.08 7.82
C TYR A 603 40.40 -2.52 6.71
N ALA A 604 41.67 -2.09 6.80
CA ALA A 604 42.71 -2.49 5.85
C ALA A 604 42.95 -4.00 5.85
N GLU A 605 42.96 -4.65 7.02
CA GLU A 605 43.12 -6.10 7.11
C GLU A 605 41.93 -6.86 6.52
N ALA A 606 40.70 -6.36 6.76
CA ALA A 606 39.50 -6.93 6.18
C ALA A 606 39.47 -6.82 4.65
N ALA A 607 39.85 -5.67 4.09
CA ALA A 607 39.94 -5.44 2.65
C ALA A 607 40.99 -6.36 2.00
N ARG A 608 42.17 -6.53 2.63
CA ARG A 608 43.22 -7.47 2.14
C ARG A 608 42.75 -8.93 2.18
N ARG A 609 42.00 -9.30 3.25
CA ARG A 609 41.47 -10.67 3.37
C ARG A 609 40.42 -10.99 2.33
N ALA A 610 39.57 -10.02 2.00
CA ALA A 610 38.55 -10.16 0.95
C ALA A 610 39.21 -10.25 -0.43
N GLY A 611 40.11 -9.31 -0.76
CA GLY A 611 40.90 -9.31 -2.00
C GLY A 611 40.10 -9.30 -3.30
N ASP A 612 38.83 -8.89 -3.24
CA ASP A 612 37.85 -8.98 -4.32
C ASP A 612 37.45 -7.58 -4.87
N ALA A 613 36.68 -7.58 -5.94
CA ALA A 613 36.21 -6.37 -6.59
C ALA A 613 35.38 -5.47 -5.66
N SER A 614 34.65 -6.05 -4.71
CA SER A 614 33.84 -5.30 -3.74
C SER A 614 34.71 -4.55 -2.73
N ALA A 615 35.76 -5.18 -2.21
CA ALA A 615 36.73 -4.54 -1.32
C ALA A 615 37.48 -3.41 -2.04
N ARG A 616 37.87 -3.62 -3.31
CA ARG A 616 38.46 -2.59 -4.17
C ARG A 616 37.51 -1.41 -4.35
N GLU A 617 36.26 -1.63 -4.73
CA GLU A 617 35.24 -0.58 -4.94
C GLU A 617 35.02 0.25 -3.67
N ASN A 618 34.92 -0.39 -2.52
CA ASN A 618 34.75 0.32 -1.23
C ASN A 618 36.01 1.17 -0.89
N LEU A 619 37.22 0.67 -1.15
CA LEU A 619 38.44 1.47 -0.97
C LEU A 619 38.55 2.63 -1.96
N GLU A 620 38.08 2.46 -3.19
CA GLU A 620 37.99 3.54 -4.19
C GLU A 620 37.07 4.66 -3.68
N LYS A 621 35.91 4.34 -3.09
CA LYS A 621 34.99 5.32 -2.45
C LYS A 621 35.66 6.05 -1.28
N VAL A 622 36.39 5.34 -0.44
CA VAL A 622 37.14 5.95 0.67
C VAL A 622 38.21 6.91 0.16
N ALA A 623 39.00 6.48 -0.84
CA ALA A 623 40.04 7.31 -1.45
C ALA A 623 39.45 8.53 -2.18
N GLU A 624 38.32 8.39 -2.84
CA GLU A 624 37.61 9.49 -3.49
C GLU A 624 37.21 10.55 -2.47
N CYS A 625 36.54 10.16 -1.38
CA CYS A 625 36.11 11.09 -0.31
C CYS A 625 37.25 11.79 0.42
N LEU A 626 38.35 11.07 0.74
CA LEU A 626 39.39 11.58 1.61
C LEU A 626 40.59 12.22 0.89
N LEU A 627 40.82 11.81 -0.37
CA LEU A 627 41.97 12.25 -1.16
C LEU A 627 41.63 13.22 -2.27
N LYS A 628 40.56 12.91 -3.06
CA LYS A 628 40.28 13.64 -4.30
C LYS A 628 39.23 14.73 -4.13
N GLU A 629 38.21 14.46 -3.34
CA GLU A 629 36.98 15.28 -3.27
C GLU A 629 36.78 16.01 -1.95
N ARG A 630 37.85 16.13 -1.16
CA ARG A 630 37.81 16.89 0.10
C ARG A 630 37.62 18.37 -0.17
N CYS A 631 36.54 18.95 0.34
CA CYS A 631 36.26 20.38 0.28
C CYS A 631 36.52 21.04 1.65
N ALA A 632 37.21 22.17 1.66
CA ALA A 632 37.49 23.00 2.85
C ALA A 632 36.75 24.34 2.80
N THR A 633 36.33 24.78 1.61
CA THR A 633 35.56 26.02 1.41
C THR A 633 34.30 25.76 0.58
N TYR A 634 33.35 26.67 0.64
CA TYR A 634 32.13 26.55 -0.13
C TYR A 634 32.37 26.71 -1.64
N GLU A 635 33.35 27.50 -2.04
CA GLU A 635 33.79 27.64 -3.44
C GLU A 635 34.28 26.29 -4.01
N GLU A 636 35.04 25.52 -3.19
CA GLU A 636 35.44 24.16 -3.58
C GLU A 636 34.26 23.21 -3.72
N CYS A 637 33.23 23.34 -2.89
CA CYS A 637 31.97 22.57 -3.05
C CYS A 637 31.24 22.95 -4.36
N VAL A 638 31.24 24.23 -4.72
CA VAL A 638 30.67 24.71 -6.00
C VAL A 638 31.48 24.17 -7.19
N ALA A 639 32.81 24.20 -7.10
CA ALA A 639 33.69 23.66 -8.13
C ALA A 639 33.46 22.14 -8.31
N TRP A 640 33.37 21.39 -7.22
CA TRP A 640 33.05 19.98 -7.24
C TRP A 640 31.69 19.71 -7.91
N ALA A 641 30.64 20.46 -7.54
CA ALA A 641 29.32 20.30 -8.14
C ALA A 641 29.32 20.60 -9.64
N ARG A 642 30.07 21.61 -10.09
CA ARG A 642 30.20 21.95 -11.52
C ARG A 642 30.92 20.84 -12.31
N VAL A 643 31.98 20.28 -11.73
CA VAL A 643 32.71 19.16 -12.36
C VAL A 643 31.84 17.92 -12.42
N ARG A 644 31.09 17.59 -11.35
CA ARG A 644 30.14 16.45 -11.34
C ARG A 644 29.06 16.60 -12.40
N PHE A 645 28.54 17.80 -12.62
CA PHE A 645 27.61 18.07 -13.72
C PHE A 645 28.24 17.70 -15.07
N GLN A 646 29.48 18.15 -15.31
CA GLN A 646 30.24 17.85 -16.53
C GLN A 646 30.39 16.36 -16.75
N GLU A 647 30.90 15.64 -15.75
CA GLU A 647 31.14 14.21 -15.79
C GLU A 647 29.85 13.40 -16.07
N ALA A 648 28.75 13.75 -15.38
CA ALA A 648 27.51 12.98 -15.44
C ALA A 648 26.73 13.18 -16.75
N PHE A 649 26.67 14.43 -17.26
CA PHE A 649 25.73 14.79 -18.36
C PHE A 649 26.43 15.13 -19.69
N HIS A 650 27.73 15.35 -19.65
CA HIS A 650 28.52 15.59 -20.86
C HIS A 650 29.49 14.42 -21.13
N ASP A 651 30.42 14.16 -20.23
CA ASP A 651 31.58 13.27 -20.52
C ASP A 651 31.17 11.80 -20.67
N LYS A 652 30.34 11.29 -19.73
CA LYS A 652 29.80 9.93 -19.81
C LYS A 652 28.97 9.72 -21.08
N ILE A 653 28.21 10.73 -21.49
CA ILE A 653 27.39 10.68 -22.70
C ILE A 653 28.25 10.76 -23.96
N ALA A 654 29.25 11.64 -23.98
CA ALA A 654 30.20 11.73 -25.07
C ALA A 654 30.99 10.40 -25.25
N GLN A 655 31.40 9.75 -24.16
CA GLN A 655 32.00 8.42 -24.19
C GLN A 655 31.05 7.36 -24.75
N LEU A 656 29.79 7.37 -24.31
CA LEU A 656 28.79 6.39 -24.77
C LEU A 656 28.49 6.53 -26.25
N THR A 657 28.32 7.75 -26.76
CA THR A 657 28.03 8.01 -28.18
C THR A 657 29.26 7.81 -29.06
N PHE A 658 30.47 7.97 -28.52
CA PHE A 658 31.71 7.59 -29.20
C PHE A 658 31.85 6.07 -29.32
N THR A 659 31.49 5.32 -28.26
CA THR A 659 31.59 3.84 -28.26
C THR A 659 30.48 3.23 -29.13
N PHE A 660 29.28 3.80 -29.11
CA PHE A 660 28.14 3.40 -29.93
C PHE A 660 27.61 4.59 -30.74
N PRO A 661 28.16 4.89 -31.92
CA PRO A 661 27.65 5.94 -32.81
C PRO A 661 26.17 5.71 -33.20
N GLU A 662 25.48 6.73 -33.68
CA GLU A 662 24.03 6.67 -33.99
C GLU A 662 23.72 5.58 -35.04
N ASP A 663 24.65 5.29 -35.96
CA ASP A 663 24.54 4.24 -36.97
C ASP A 663 25.15 2.89 -36.55
N ALA A 664 25.49 2.71 -35.27
CA ALA A 664 26.03 1.47 -34.75
C ALA A 664 25.07 0.28 -34.98
N VAL A 665 25.65 -0.88 -35.29
CA VAL A 665 24.90 -2.14 -35.47
C VAL A 665 25.35 -3.18 -34.48
N THR A 666 24.41 -4.06 -34.07
CA THR A 666 24.69 -5.21 -33.21
C THR A 666 25.47 -6.29 -33.96
N SER A 667 26.00 -7.30 -33.29
CA SER A 667 26.65 -8.46 -33.89
C SER A 667 25.75 -9.24 -34.87
N THR A 668 24.46 -9.07 -34.81
CA THR A 668 23.46 -9.66 -35.71
C THR A 668 23.14 -8.78 -36.91
N GLY A 669 23.73 -7.58 -37.01
CA GLY A 669 23.49 -6.63 -38.10
C GLY A 669 22.27 -5.73 -37.91
N SER A 670 21.57 -5.82 -36.80
CA SER A 670 20.45 -4.94 -36.47
C SER A 670 20.95 -3.59 -35.90
N PRO A 671 20.19 -2.47 -36.06
CA PRO A 671 20.57 -1.20 -35.45
C PRO A 671 20.73 -1.33 -33.92
N PHE A 672 21.86 -0.82 -33.40
CA PHE A 672 22.08 -0.84 -31.93
C PHE A 672 21.07 0.05 -31.17
N TRP A 673 20.79 1.22 -31.72
CA TRP A 673 19.85 2.19 -31.21
C TRP A 673 18.42 1.93 -31.71
N SER A 674 17.92 0.74 -31.48
CA SER A 674 16.53 0.37 -31.71
C SER A 674 15.73 0.47 -30.42
N ALA A 675 14.42 0.69 -30.51
CA ALA A 675 13.52 0.72 -29.34
C ALA A 675 13.75 -0.51 -28.42
N PRO A 676 13.80 -0.34 -27.10
CA PRO A 676 13.50 0.88 -26.33
C PRO A 676 14.68 1.85 -26.14
N LYS A 677 15.88 1.55 -26.66
CA LYS A 677 17.08 2.40 -26.49
C LYS A 677 16.91 3.73 -27.24
N ARG A 678 17.20 4.83 -26.54
CA ARG A 678 17.21 6.19 -27.10
C ARG A 678 18.65 6.65 -27.32
N PHE A 679 18.96 7.24 -28.49
CA PHE A 679 20.29 7.83 -28.74
C PHE A 679 20.44 9.12 -27.91
N PRO A 680 21.43 9.20 -26.99
CA PRO A 680 21.55 10.35 -26.12
C PRO A 680 22.32 11.51 -26.78
N LYS A 681 22.11 12.71 -26.20
CA LYS A 681 22.87 13.93 -26.54
C LYS A 681 23.52 14.49 -25.30
N VAL A 682 24.72 15.05 -25.44
CA VAL A 682 25.40 15.76 -24.36
C VAL A 682 24.58 16.98 -23.92
N VAL A 683 24.61 17.29 -22.62
CA VAL A 683 24.06 18.53 -22.07
C VAL A 683 25.23 19.40 -21.65
N ASP A 684 25.42 20.51 -22.37
CA ASP A 684 26.43 21.50 -22.04
C ASP A 684 25.90 22.38 -20.90
N PHE A 685 26.75 22.62 -19.90
CA PHE A 685 26.37 23.47 -18.78
C PHE A 685 26.24 24.94 -19.21
N SER A 686 25.21 25.60 -18.69
CA SER A 686 25.01 27.03 -18.81
C SER A 686 24.55 27.63 -17.48
N SER A 687 25.24 28.62 -16.95
CA SER A 687 24.84 29.36 -15.75
C SER A 687 23.56 30.20 -15.94
N SER A 688 23.14 30.42 -17.17
CA SER A 688 21.88 31.10 -17.52
C SER A 688 20.66 30.14 -17.50
N ASP A 689 20.88 28.81 -17.48
CA ASP A 689 19.81 27.82 -17.31
C ASP A 689 19.51 27.65 -15.83
N VAL A 690 18.26 28.01 -15.45
CA VAL A 690 17.81 27.96 -14.05
C VAL A 690 17.90 26.56 -13.45
N ALA A 691 17.64 25.51 -14.24
CA ALA A 691 17.71 24.13 -13.77
C ALA A 691 19.14 23.64 -13.54
N HIS A 692 20.09 24.06 -14.42
CA HIS A 692 21.52 23.77 -14.22
C HIS A 692 22.05 24.42 -12.95
N LEU A 693 21.70 25.70 -12.74
CA LEU A 693 22.14 26.47 -11.55
C LEU A 693 21.53 25.90 -10.27
N ALA A 694 20.23 25.54 -10.29
CA ALA A 694 19.53 24.94 -9.14
C ALA A 694 20.14 23.58 -8.73
N LEU A 695 20.44 22.72 -9.71
CA LEU A 695 21.12 21.44 -9.45
C LEU A 695 22.49 21.66 -8.86
N THR A 696 23.30 22.57 -9.43
CA THR A 696 24.65 22.88 -8.91
C THR A 696 24.59 23.39 -7.47
N ARG A 697 23.62 24.26 -7.16
CA ARG A 697 23.37 24.71 -5.78
C ARG A 697 23.05 23.57 -4.84
N ALA A 698 22.14 22.68 -5.23
CA ALA A 698 21.73 21.56 -4.40
C ALA A 698 22.92 20.63 -4.10
N LEU A 699 23.70 20.27 -5.12
CA LEU A 699 24.87 19.40 -4.97
C LEU A 699 25.97 20.07 -4.13
N ALA A 700 26.23 21.39 -4.31
CA ALA A 700 27.23 22.13 -3.52
C ALA A 700 26.82 22.21 -2.05
N ASN A 701 25.53 22.44 -1.76
CA ASN A 701 25.01 22.50 -0.39
C ASN A 701 25.12 21.14 0.32
N LEU A 702 24.80 20.06 -0.35
CA LEU A 702 24.95 18.70 0.18
C LEU A 702 26.42 18.32 0.39
N LYS A 703 27.30 18.69 -0.53
CA LYS A 703 28.75 18.46 -0.37
C LYS A 703 29.32 19.26 0.81
N ALA A 704 28.85 20.51 1.00
CA ALA A 704 29.22 21.32 2.14
C ALA A 704 28.77 20.69 3.47
N GLU A 705 27.56 20.09 3.49
CA GLU A 705 27.05 19.36 4.65
C GLU A 705 27.89 18.14 4.99
N VAL A 706 28.26 17.33 4.01
CA VAL A 706 29.14 16.16 4.18
C VAL A 706 30.48 16.55 4.79
N HIS A 707 31.07 17.67 4.37
CA HIS A 707 32.38 18.11 4.85
C HIS A 707 32.36 19.08 6.02
N GLY A 708 31.18 19.46 6.53
CA GLY A 708 31.01 20.42 7.60
C GLY A 708 31.44 21.85 7.24
N VAL A 709 31.30 22.21 5.95
CA VAL A 709 31.64 23.54 5.42
C VAL A 709 30.47 24.49 5.63
N GLU A 710 30.73 25.67 6.18
CA GLU A 710 29.72 26.69 6.39
C GLU A 710 29.22 27.28 5.07
N ARG A 711 27.92 27.42 4.92
CA ARG A 711 27.27 28.01 3.74
C ARG A 711 27.25 29.52 3.86
N PRO A 712 27.92 30.26 2.96
CA PRO A 712 27.88 31.72 2.98
C PRO A 712 26.54 32.26 2.52
N GLU A 713 26.18 33.47 2.95
CA GLU A 713 24.91 34.13 2.58
C GLU A 713 24.72 34.27 1.06
N TRP A 714 25.81 34.43 0.30
CA TRP A 714 25.76 34.54 -1.15
C TRP A 714 25.38 33.25 -1.86
N ALA A 715 25.41 32.09 -1.20
CA ALA A 715 25.01 30.79 -1.77
C ALA A 715 23.54 30.77 -2.23
N ALA A 716 22.69 31.61 -1.64
CA ALA A 716 21.30 31.79 -2.03
C ALA A 716 21.08 32.78 -3.18
N ASP A 717 22.10 33.58 -3.56
CA ASP A 717 22.04 34.59 -4.60
C ASP A 717 22.41 33.98 -5.96
N ASP A 718 21.45 33.94 -6.90
CA ASP A 718 21.64 33.31 -8.20
C ASP A 718 22.76 33.94 -9.02
N ALA A 719 22.91 35.27 -8.99
CA ALA A 719 23.91 35.96 -9.76
C ALA A 719 25.32 35.73 -9.24
N LYS A 720 25.47 35.67 -7.91
CA LYS A 720 26.75 35.36 -7.27
C LYS A 720 27.16 33.90 -7.44
N LEU A 721 26.19 33.00 -7.34
CA LEU A 721 26.43 31.58 -7.60
C LEU A 721 26.81 31.34 -9.06
N ALA A 722 26.10 31.98 -10.01
CA ALA A 722 26.43 31.87 -11.45
C ALA A 722 27.86 32.34 -11.72
N ALA A 723 28.28 33.50 -11.14
CA ALA A 723 29.63 34.01 -11.27
C ALA A 723 30.68 33.06 -10.65
N ALA A 724 30.38 32.44 -9.52
CA ALA A 724 31.26 31.44 -8.91
C ALA A 724 31.43 30.18 -9.76
N VAL A 725 30.32 29.69 -10.34
CA VAL A 725 30.30 28.50 -11.21
C VAL A 725 31.04 28.78 -12.53
N ASP A 726 30.85 29.95 -13.12
CA ASP A 726 31.52 30.35 -14.38
C ASP A 726 33.04 30.53 -14.21
N ALA A 727 33.51 30.77 -13.00
CA ALA A 727 34.94 30.89 -12.67
C ALA A 727 35.63 29.52 -12.54
N VAL A 728 34.87 28.41 -12.53
CA VAL A 728 35.43 27.04 -12.40
C VAL A 728 36.06 26.60 -13.73
N GLU A 729 37.34 26.27 -13.68
CA GLU A 729 38.01 25.64 -14.81
C GLU A 729 37.60 24.16 -14.91
N VAL A 730 36.99 23.80 -16.06
CA VAL A 730 36.56 22.43 -16.34
C VAL A 730 37.47 21.83 -17.40
N HIS A 731 37.85 20.59 -17.21
CA HIS A 731 38.70 19.85 -18.16
C HIS A 731 37.98 19.64 -19.51
N VAL A 732 38.73 19.64 -20.59
CA VAL A 732 38.25 19.22 -21.92
C VAL A 732 38.27 17.72 -21.98
N PHE A 733 37.09 17.13 -22.16
CA PHE A 733 36.97 15.66 -22.25
C PHE A 733 37.27 15.14 -23.66
N GLU A 734 38.13 14.14 -23.74
CA GLU A 734 38.41 13.40 -24.97
C GLU A 734 37.99 11.93 -24.82
N PRO A 735 37.04 11.44 -25.65
CA PRO A 735 36.59 10.06 -25.59
C PRO A 735 37.71 9.06 -25.86
N LYS A 736 37.75 7.95 -25.15
CA LYS A 736 38.77 6.91 -25.27
C LYS A 736 38.25 5.68 -26.00
N ALA A 737 39.06 5.16 -26.94
CA ALA A 737 38.76 3.90 -27.61
C ALA A 737 38.96 2.69 -26.69
N GLY A 738 38.14 1.65 -26.86
CA GLY A 738 38.26 0.40 -26.12
C GLY A 738 37.63 0.37 -24.72
N VAL A 739 36.91 1.43 -24.31
CA VAL A 739 36.15 1.43 -23.06
C VAL A 739 34.97 0.45 -23.19
N LYS A 740 34.90 -0.54 -22.30
CA LYS A 740 33.80 -1.48 -22.25
C LYS A 740 32.61 -0.84 -21.53
N ILE A 741 31.47 -0.78 -22.19
CA ILE A 741 30.20 -0.38 -21.62
C ILE A 741 29.27 -1.60 -21.64
N GLU A 742 28.76 -1.98 -20.48
CA GLU A 742 27.91 -3.17 -20.34
C GLU A 742 26.59 -2.97 -21.07
N THR A 743 26.21 -3.91 -21.90
CA THR A 743 24.96 -3.87 -22.70
C THR A 743 24.05 -5.06 -22.48
N ASP A 744 24.52 -6.11 -21.77
CA ASP A 744 23.78 -7.34 -21.50
C ASP A 744 23.36 -7.41 -20.01
N PRO A 745 22.06 -7.46 -19.70
CA PRO A 745 21.57 -7.60 -18.32
C PRO A 745 22.10 -8.84 -17.58
N LYS A 746 22.38 -9.92 -18.29
CA LYS A 746 22.83 -11.19 -17.72
C LYS A 746 24.35 -11.25 -17.45
N ALA A 747 25.13 -10.39 -18.08
CA ALA A 747 26.56 -10.36 -17.87
C ALA A 747 26.98 -9.72 -16.53
N THR A 748 26.15 -8.86 -15.98
CA THR A 748 26.40 -8.15 -14.71
C THR A 748 26.40 -9.09 -13.51
N GLU A 749 25.61 -10.17 -13.53
CA GLU A 749 25.57 -11.18 -12.45
C GLU A 749 26.81 -12.11 -12.48
N ALA A 750 27.38 -12.34 -13.64
CA ALA A 750 28.54 -13.21 -13.80
C ALA A 750 29.90 -12.49 -13.55
N ALA A 751 29.96 -11.18 -13.77
CA ALA A 751 31.18 -10.40 -13.62
C ALA A 751 31.56 -10.10 -12.15
N SER A 752 30.59 -10.10 -11.25
CA SER A 752 30.82 -9.87 -9.81
C SER A 752 31.52 -11.04 -9.08
N SER A 753 31.70 -12.19 -9.73
CA SER A 753 32.31 -13.39 -9.15
C SER A 753 33.74 -13.73 -9.65
N ALA A 754 34.27 -12.94 -10.57
CA ALA A 754 35.63 -13.18 -11.13
C ALA A 754 36.63 -12.12 -10.61
N GLY A 755 37.11 -12.27 -9.38
CA GLY A 755 38.24 -11.50 -8.84
C GLY A 755 39.49 -11.76 -9.72
N GLY A 756 40.08 -10.68 -10.29
CA GLY A 756 41.28 -10.77 -11.09
C GLY A 756 42.53 -10.53 -10.24
N MET A 757 43.66 -11.07 -10.69
CA MET A 757 45.01 -10.80 -10.08
C MET A 757 45.39 -9.30 -10.01
N ASP A 758 44.56 -8.42 -10.56
CA ASP A 758 44.75 -6.95 -10.58
C ASP A 758 44.12 -6.25 -9.37
N ASP A 759 43.09 -6.85 -8.73
CA ASP A 759 42.36 -6.21 -7.64
C ASP A 759 43.22 -6.10 -6.36
N GLU A 760 43.99 -7.10 -6.01
CA GLU A 760 44.91 -7.07 -4.85
C GLU A 760 45.97 -5.96 -4.99
N ALA A 761 46.53 -5.74 -6.19
CA ALA A 761 47.51 -4.70 -6.44
C ALA A 761 46.88 -3.29 -6.29
N VAL A 762 45.64 -3.09 -6.75
CA VAL A 762 44.91 -1.83 -6.62
C VAL A 762 44.55 -1.58 -5.16
N ILE A 763 44.11 -2.60 -4.41
CA ILE A 763 43.82 -2.53 -2.98
C ILE A 763 45.04 -2.05 -2.19
N GLU A 764 46.23 -2.64 -2.44
CA GLU A 764 47.46 -2.23 -1.75
C GLU A 764 47.91 -0.80 -2.13
N ASP A 765 47.79 -0.37 -3.39
CA ASP A 765 48.08 1.01 -3.78
C ASP A 765 47.16 2.03 -3.10
N LEU A 766 45.85 1.74 -3.05
CA LEU A 766 44.88 2.60 -2.37
C LEU A 766 45.12 2.68 -0.86
N LEU A 767 45.41 1.56 -0.21
CA LEU A 767 45.73 1.53 1.22
C LEU A 767 47.03 2.31 1.52
N GLY A 768 48.06 2.20 0.66
CA GLY A 768 49.29 2.97 0.76
C GLY A 768 49.06 4.50 0.67
N LYS A 769 48.21 4.93 -0.28
CA LYS A 769 47.82 6.35 -0.43
C LYS A 769 47.01 6.86 0.77
N LEU A 770 46.07 6.09 1.29
CA LEU A 770 45.26 6.44 2.46
C LEU A 770 46.13 6.55 3.74
N GLU A 771 47.07 5.63 3.95
CA GLU A 771 47.95 5.67 5.10
C GLU A 771 48.89 6.91 5.06
N ALA A 772 49.34 7.31 3.86
CA ALA A 772 50.21 8.51 3.72
C ALA A 772 49.51 9.81 4.17
N VAL A 773 48.19 9.94 4.06
CA VAL A 773 47.42 11.12 4.43
C VAL A 773 46.78 11.03 5.84
N ARG A 774 46.81 9.85 6.43
CA ARG A 774 46.16 9.54 7.72
C ARG A 774 46.56 10.51 8.84
N GLY A 775 47.83 10.92 8.90
CA GLY A 775 48.32 11.87 9.88
C GLY A 775 47.74 13.29 9.79
N GLY A 776 47.06 13.60 8.70
CA GLY A 776 46.36 14.87 8.49
C GLY A 776 44.93 14.94 9.04
N PHE A 777 44.39 13.82 9.56
CA PHE A 777 43.03 13.75 10.14
C PHE A 777 43.11 13.65 11.67
N SER A 778 42.30 14.43 12.38
CA SER A 778 42.13 14.25 13.81
C SER A 778 41.44 12.94 14.14
N ALA A 779 41.64 12.37 15.32
CA ALA A 779 40.96 11.13 15.73
C ALA A 779 39.41 11.25 15.75
N GLU A 780 38.92 12.47 15.89
CA GLU A 780 37.49 12.79 15.95
C GLU A 780 36.94 13.22 14.59
N TYR A 781 37.75 13.36 13.55
CA TYR A 781 37.28 13.77 12.23
C TYR A 781 36.33 12.72 11.63
N ARG A 782 35.14 13.16 11.27
CA ARG A 782 34.12 12.35 10.57
C ARG A 782 33.46 13.20 9.49
N LEU A 783 33.08 12.55 8.41
CA LEU A 783 32.22 13.13 7.39
C LEU A 783 30.76 13.06 7.85
N GLY A 784 29.97 14.08 7.52
CA GLY A 784 28.52 14.06 7.73
C GLY A 784 27.86 13.17 6.67
N ALA A 785 27.65 11.88 6.95
CA ALA A 785 26.86 11.06 6.04
C ALA A 785 25.40 11.52 6.05
N VAL A 786 24.86 11.82 4.84
CA VAL A 786 23.51 12.39 4.66
C VAL A 786 22.56 11.29 4.25
N THR A 787 21.74 10.83 5.18
CA THR A 787 20.64 9.91 4.88
C THR A 787 19.50 10.64 4.19
N PHE A 788 18.96 10.05 3.13
CA PHE A 788 17.90 10.70 2.36
C PHE A 788 16.65 10.95 3.19
N GLU A 789 16.23 12.20 3.21
CA GLU A 789 14.97 12.66 3.79
C GLU A 789 14.15 13.40 2.74
N LYS A 790 12.91 12.92 2.48
CA LYS A 790 12.05 13.44 1.41
C LYS A 790 11.12 14.57 1.86
N ASP A 791 10.81 14.66 3.15
CA ASP A 791 9.73 15.51 3.67
C ASP A 791 10.21 16.88 4.20
N ASP A 792 11.50 17.08 4.33
CA ASP A 792 12.11 18.38 4.66
C ASP A 792 12.45 19.15 3.37
N ASP A 793 11.69 20.18 3.08
CA ASP A 793 11.88 21.01 1.88
C ASP A 793 13.11 21.94 1.98
N SER A 794 13.79 22.03 3.13
CA SER A 794 14.98 22.87 3.38
C SER A 794 16.31 22.15 3.17
N ASN A 795 16.30 20.81 3.03
CA ASN A 795 17.51 19.97 3.03
C ASN A 795 18.18 19.78 1.66
N PHE A 796 17.63 20.27 0.57
CA PHE A 796 18.08 20.13 -0.81
C PHE A 796 18.12 18.70 -1.39
N HIS A 797 17.65 17.67 -0.65
CA HIS A 797 17.69 16.27 -1.11
C HIS A 797 16.84 16.08 -2.37
N MET A 798 15.59 16.52 -2.30
CA MET A 798 14.69 16.41 -3.47
C MET A 798 15.10 17.32 -4.61
N ASP A 799 15.74 18.49 -4.33
CA ASP A 799 16.27 19.37 -5.38
C ASP A 799 17.39 18.68 -6.17
N ALA A 800 18.29 17.97 -5.46
CA ALA A 800 19.36 17.20 -6.08
C ALA A 800 18.80 16.03 -6.91
N ILE A 801 17.87 15.22 -6.36
CA ILE A 801 17.32 14.06 -7.06
C ILE A 801 16.52 14.48 -8.29
N ALA A 802 15.63 15.48 -8.17
CA ALA A 802 14.84 15.98 -9.30
C ALA A 802 15.76 16.61 -10.36
N GLY A 803 16.78 17.38 -9.95
CA GLY A 803 17.74 17.99 -10.85
C GLY A 803 18.58 16.94 -11.60
N LEU A 804 19.16 15.95 -10.90
CA LEU A 804 19.90 14.85 -11.51
C LEU A 804 19.05 14.07 -12.52
N SER A 805 17.83 13.72 -12.12
CA SER A 805 16.88 13.00 -12.96
C SER A 805 16.51 13.78 -14.23
N ASN A 806 16.18 15.07 -14.11
CA ASN A 806 15.76 15.89 -15.23
C ASN A 806 16.93 16.17 -16.21
N MET A 807 18.17 16.38 -15.72
CA MET A 807 19.33 16.51 -16.59
C MET A 807 19.60 15.22 -17.38
N ARG A 808 19.45 14.06 -16.72
CA ARG A 808 19.55 12.77 -17.39
C ARG A 808 18.41 12.57 -18.40
N ALA A 809 17.18 12.99 -18.07
CA ALA A 809 16.05 12.96 -18.99
C ALA A 809 16.34 13.83 -20.25
N ARG A 810 16.95 15.00 -20.09
CA ARG A 810 17.41 15.84 -21.21
C ARG A 810 18.41 15.13 -22.12
N ASN A 811 19.38 14.39 -21.57
CA ASN A 811 20.30 13.61 -22.37
C ASN A 811 19.59 12.65 -23.34
N TYR A 812 18.49 12.03 -22.92
CA TYR A 812 17.78 10.99 -23.69
C TYR A 812 16.46 11.45 -24.30
N ALA A 813 16.18 12.76 -24.32
CA ALA A 813 14.94 13.34 -24.79
C ALA A 813 13.69 12.72 -24.13
N ILE A 814 13.78 12.44 -22.80
CA ILE A 814 12.67 11.97 -21.96
C ILE A 814 12.01 13.20 -21.35
N PRO A 815 10.65 13.26 -21.25
CA PRO A 815 9.95 14.35 -20.58
C PRO A 815 10.40 14.54 -19.14
N GLU A 816 10.66 15.80 -18.75
CA GLU A 816 11.03 16.18 -17.38
C GLU A 816 9.81 16.12 -16.44
N VAL A 817 10.07 15.98 -15.15
CA VAL A 817 9.05 15.99 -14.10
C VAL A 817 9.30 17.11 -13.10
N ASP A 818 8.23 17.57 -12.44
CA ASP A 818 8.34 18.50 -11.33
C ASP A 818 8.86 17.81 -10.05
N LYS A 819 9.25 18.63 -9.06
CA LYS A 819 9.77 18.17 -7.77
C LYS A 819 8.77 17.27 -7.02
N LEU A 820 7.46 17.54 -7.17
CA LEU A 820 6.43 16.76 -6.49
C LEU A 820 6.31 15.33 -7.07
N LYS A 821 6.26 15.22 -8.40
CA LYS A 821 6.25 13.91 -9.08
C LYS A 821 7.57 13.14 -8.82
N ALA A 822 8.70 13.84 -8.84
CA ALA A 822 10.00 13.26 -8.45
C ALA A 822 9.99 12.74 -7.01
N LYS A 823 9.39 13.47 -6.07
CA LYS A 823 9.25 13.05 -4.66
C LYS A 823 8.40 11.79 -4.52
N PHE A 824 7.29 11.67 -5.26
CA PHE A 824 6.44 10.47 -5.23
C PHE A 824 7.21 9.23 -5.69
N ILE A 825 7.93 9.31 -6.78
CA ILE A 825 8.63 8.17 -7.40
C ILE A 825 9.90 7.84 -6.61
N ALA A 826 10.83 8.81 -6.44
CA ALA A 826 12.10 8.59 -5.74
C ALA A 826 11.94 8.28 -4.26
N GLY A 827 10.92 8.84 -3.62
CA GLY A 827 10.56 8.57 -2.22
C GLY A 827 9.82 7.25 -2.03
N ARG A 828 9.51 6.52 -3.11
CA ARG A 828 8.68 5.29 -3.09
C ARG A 828 7.42 5.48 -2.26
N ILE A 829 6.77 6.64 -2.42
CA ILE A 829 5.58 6.96 -1.65
C ILE A 829 4.42 6.12 -2.18
N ILE A 830 3.96 5.18 -1.37
CA ILE A 830 2.74 4.44 -1.65
C ILE A 830 1.56 5.38 -1.41
N PRO A 831 0.78 5.72 -2.45
CA PRO A 831 -0.39 6.55 -2.26
C PRO A 831 -1.34 5.92 -1.26
N ALA A 832 -1.75 6.65 -0.24
CA ALA A 832 -2.75 6.21 0.72
C ALA A 832 -3.76 7.33 0.95
N ILE A 833 -5.05 7.00 0.85
CA ILE A 833 -6.15 7.94 1.05
C ILE A 833 -7.04 7.49 2.19
N ALA A 834 -7.56 8.46 2.94
CA ALA A 834 -8.35 8.21 4.16
C ALA A 834 -9.63 7.40 3.89
N THR A 835 -10.23 7.52 2.70
CA THR A 835 -11.43 6.81 2.28
C THR A 835 -11.20 5.30 2.16
N THR A 836 -10.18 4.90 1.41
CA THR A 836 -9.81 3.48 1.21
C THR A 836 -9.35 2.84 2.53
N THR A 837 -8.56 3.57 3.31
CA THR A 837 -8.08 3.10 4.62
C THR A 837 -9.24 2.83 5.59
N ALA A 838 -10.21 3.74 5.65
CA ALA A 838 -11.40 3.56 6.49
C ALA A 838 -12.26 2.36 6.04
N MET A 839 -12.45 2.18 4.72
CA MET A 839 -13.17 1.05 4.15
C MET A 839 -12.48 -0.28 4.45
N ALA A 840 -11.18 -0.39 4.17
CA ALA A 840 -10.41 -1.61 4.37
C ALA A 840 -10.44 -2.07 5.84
N THR A 841 -10.22 -1.17 6.78
CA THR A 841 -10.26 -1.50 8.22
C THR A 841 -11.66 -1.86 8.70
N GLY A 842 -12.70 -1.27 8.11
CA GLY A 842 -14.08 -1.70 8.35
C GLY A 842 -14.31 -3.15 7.94
N LEU A 843 -13.89 -3.53 6.74
CA LEU A 843 -13.99 -4.90 6.23
C LEU A 843 -13.23 -5.90 7.12
N VAL A 844 -11.98 -5.61 7.47
CA VAL A 844 -11.18 -6.48 8.36
C VAL A 844 -11.80 -6.63 9.74
N CYS A 845 -12.35 -5.55 10.32
CA CYS A 845 -13.03 -5.64 11.62
C CYS A 845 -14.35 -6.44 11.57
N LEU A 846 -15.01 -6.54 10.41
CA LEU A 846 -16.13 -7.46 10.23
C LEU A 846 -15.66 -8.92 10.24
N GLU A 847 -14.51 -9.21 9.65
CA GLU A 847 -13.91 -10.54 9.70
C GLU A 847 -13.44 -10.91 11.12
N LEU A 848 -13.02 -9.92 11.91
CA LEU A 848 -12.61 -10.14 13.31
C LEU A 848 -13.73 -10.73 14.17
N TYR A 849 -15.01 -10.33 13.98
CA TYR A 849 -16.14 -10.98 14.64
C TYR A 849 -16.27 -12.46 14.27
N LYS A 850 -15.99 -12.81 12.99
CA LYS A 850 -16.02 -14.21 12.53
C LYS A 850 -14.94 -15.05 13.21
N VAL A 851 -13.74 -14.48 13.41
CA VAL A 851 -12.66 -15.12 14.16
C VAL A 851 -13.11 -15.44 15.59
N PHE A 852 -13.69 -14.49 16.29
CA PHE A 852 -14.15 -14.68 17.66
C PHE A 852 -15.33 -15.65 17.77
N ASN A 853 -16.18 -15.72 16.76
CA ASN A 853 -17.26 -16.69 16.66
C ASN A 853 -16.79 -18.09 16.22
N GLY A 854 -15.52 -18.30 15.85
CA GLY A 854 -15.01 -19.56 15.33
C GLY A 854 -15.72 -20.02 14.06
N ALA A 855 -15.88 -19.09 13.11
CA ALA A 855 -16.62 -19.33 11.89
C ALA A 855 -15.93 -20.35 10.97
N PRO A 856 -16.69 -21.09 10.12
CA PRO A 856 -16.11 -21.98 9.10
C PRO A 856 -15.56 -21.18 7.90
N ILE A 857 -14.80 -21.84 7.03
CA ILE A 857 -14.10 -21.19 5.90
C ILE A 857 -15.06 -20.42 4.97
N GLU A 858 -16.23 -20.95 4.72
CA GLU A 858 -17.24 -20.37 3.82
C GLU A 858 -17.78 -19.02 4.32
N ALA A 859 -17.59 -18.73 5.62
CA ALA A 859 -18.01 -17.47 6.21
C ALA A 859 -17.00 -16.33 5.96
N TYR A 860 -15.71 -16.65 5.83
CA TYR A 860 -14.67 -15.64 5.65
C TYR A 860 -14.64 -15.08 4.23
N ARG A 861 -14.16 -13.84 4.09
CA ARG A 861 -13.96 -13.19 2.80
C ARG A 861 -12.60 -12.50 2.72
N ASN A 862 -11.84 -12.87 1.69
CA ASN A 862 -10.76 -12.04 1.17
C ASN A 862 -11.41 -11.00 0.26
N THR A 863 -11.01 -9.74 0.38
CA THR A 863 -11.64 -8.66 -0.39
C THR A 863 -10.60 -7.90 -1.18
N PHE A 864 -10.87 -7.72 -2.48
CA PHE A 864 -10.25 -6.69 -3.30
C PHE A 864 -11.31 -5.64 -3.61
N ALA A 865 -10.99 -4.35 -3.40
CA ALA A 865 -11.88 -3.26 -3.79
C ALA A 865 -11.09 -2.10 -4.40
N ASN A 866 -11.73 -1.40 -5.35
CA ASN A 866 -11.19 -0.19 -5.96
C ASN A 866 -12.25 0.91 -5.93
N LEU A 867 -12.02 1.94 -5.12
CA LEU A 867 -12.94 3.07 -4.99
C LEU A 867 -12.90 4.05 -6.18
N ALA A 868 -11.91 3.96 -7.07
CA ALA A 868 -11.91 4.70 -8.33
C ALA A 868 -12.96 4.16 -9.31
N LEU A 869 -13.21 2.86 -9.23
CA LEU A 869 -14.19 2.16 -10.04
C LEU A 869 -15.27 1.57 -9.11
N PRO A 870 -16.51 1.30 -9.58
CA PRO A 870 -17.50 0.57 -8.79
C PRO A 870 -17.14 -0.93 -8.75
N LEU A 871 -15.98 -1.26 -8.16
CA LEU A 871 -15.41 -2.60 -8.13
C LEU A 871 -15.19 -3.09 -6.71
N PHE A 872 -15.92 -4.12 -6.35
CA PHE A 872 -15.75 -4.91 -5.13
C PHE A 872 -15.72 -6.37 -5.54
N ALA A 873 -14.69 -7.10 -5.13
CA ALA A 873 -14.55 -8.53 -5.39
C ALA A 873 -14.24 -9.23 -4.05
N MET A 874 -15.20 -9.96 -3.56
CA MET A 874 -15.12 -10.75 -2.35
C MET A 874 -15.12 -12.23 -2.71
N ALA A 875 -14.17 -12.96 -2.13
CA ALA A 875 -14.00 -14.38 -2.37
C ALA A 875 -13.72 -15.12 -1.07
N GLU A 876 -14.15 -16.36 -1.02
CA GLU A 876 -13.79 -17.30 0.04
C GLU A 876 -12.27 -17.51 0.02
N PRO A 877 -11.58 -17.54 1.19
CA PRO A 877 -10.18 -17.89 1.27
C PRO A 877 -9.92 -19.31 0.76
N ILE A 878 -8.70 -19.57 0.29
CA ILE A 878 -8.29 -20.90 -0.17
C ILE A 878 -7.94 -21.75 1.06
N ALA A 879 -8.43 -23.01 1.08
CA ALA A 879 -8.08 -23.97 2.11
C ALA A 879 -6.60 -24.42 1.97
N PRO A 880 -5.90 -24.75 3.08
CA PRO A 880 -4.51 -25.14 3.01
C PRO A 880 -4.35 -26.47 2.26
N LYS A 881 -3.26 -26.58 1.47
CA LYS A 881 -2.93 -27.86 0.80
C LYS A 881 -2.71 -28.95 1.85
N LYS A 882 -3.37 -30.08 1.67
CA LYS A 882 -3.17 -31.28 2.48
C LYS A 882 -2.10 -32.17 1.86
N PHE A 883 -1.23 -32.68 2.68
CA PHE A 883 -0.24 -33.68 2.35
C PHE A 883 -0.59 -34.96 3.10
N GLU A 884 -0.37 -36.09 2.49
CA GLU A 884 -0.67 -37.39 3.08
C GLU A 884 0.49 -38.35 2.85
N PHE A 885 0.86 -39.12 3.88
CA PHE A 885 1.84 -40.20 3.78
C PHE A 885 1.47 -41.31 4.75
N LYS A 886 1.19 -42.52 4.23
CA LYS A 886 0.67 -43.68 4.99
C LYS A 886 -0.61 -43.26 5.75
N ASP A 887 -0.59 -43.33 7.07
CA ASP A 887 -1.70 -42.96 7.97
C ASP A 887 -1.59 -41.51 8.54
N MET A 888 -0.58 -40.78 8.13
CA MET A 888 -0.36 -39.40 8.53
C MET A 888 -0.90 -38.40 7.49
N SER A 889 -1.46 -37.27 7.96
CA SER A 889 -1.80 -36.17 7.09
C SER A 889 -1.42 -34.83 7.78
N TRP A 890 -1.05 -33.82 7.01
CA TRP A 890 -0.67 -32.53 7.53
C TRP A 890 -0.92 -31.43 6.49
N THR A 891 -0.84 -30.21 6.97
CA THR A 891 -0.89 -28.98 6.19
C THR A 891 0.29 -28.08 6.55
N LEU A 892 0.38 -26.88 5.98
CA LEU A 892 1.38 -25.87 6.35
C LEU A 892 1.28 -25.44 7.84
N TRP A 893 0.14 -25.70 8.49
CA TRP A 893 -0.11 -25.36 9.90
C TRP A 893 0.45 -26.40 10.87
N ASP A 894 0.80 -27.55 10.38
CA ASP A 894 1.35 -28.64 11.17
C ASP A 894 2.89 -28.59 11.15
N ARG A 895 3.50 -28.97 12.23
CA ARG A 895 4.94 -29.15 12.35
C ARG A 895 5.25 -30.36 13.19
N TRP A 896 6.40 -30.92 12.96
CA TRP A 896 6.91 -31.96 13.85
C TRP A 896 7.85 -31.33 14.87
N VAL A 897 7.45 -31.41 16.15
CA VAL A 897 8.23 -30.88 17.28
C VAL A 897 9.03 -32.03 17.89
N LEU A 898 10.35 -31.90 17.86
CA LEU A 898 11.29 -32.85 18.50
C LEU A 898 11.86 -32.20 19.76
N LYS A 899 11.74 -32.90 20.89
CA LYS A 899 12.21 -32.41 22.20
C LYS A 899 13.59 -32.91 22.49
N GLY A 900 14.46 -32.04 22.99
CA GLY A 900 15.82 -32.30 23.32
C GLY A 900 16.83 -31.91 22.23
N ASP A 901 18.07 -31.72 22.60
CA ASP A 901 19.14 -31.37 21.67
C ASP A 901 19.67 -32.67 21.00
N LEU A 902 19.10 -32.99 19.83
CA LEU A 902 19.37 -34.22 19.10
C LEU A 902 20.68 -34.16 18.30
N THR A 903 21.34 -35.30 18.15
CA THR A 903 22.38 -35.47 17.12
C THR A 903 21.76 -35.64 15.72
N VAL A 904 22.55 -35.45 14.68
CA VAL A 904 22.10 -35.71 13.30
C VAL A 904 21.62 -37.17 13.17
N LYS A 905 22.34 -38.12 13.79
CA LYS A 905 21.96 -39.53 13.77
C LYS A 905 20.59 -39.77 14.42
N GLU A 906 20.39 -39.26 15.64
CA GLU A 906 19.09 -39.37 16.33
C GLU A 906 17.94 -38.75 15.53
N LEU A 907 18.20 -37.64 14.81
CA LEU A 907 17.25 -37.05 13.92
C LEU A 907 16.89 -37.95 12.74
N LEU A 908 17.89 -38.53 12.06
CA LEU A 908 17.66 -39.43 10.92
C LEU A 908 16.93 -40.70 11.37
N ASP A 909 17.33 -41.30 12.51
CA ASP A 909 16.68 -42.49 13.12
C ASP A 909 15.19 -42.21 13.44
N TRP A 910 14.86 -40.97 13.82
CA TRP A 910 13.48 -40.56 14.08
C TRP A 910 12.62 -40.57 12.80
N PHE A 911 13.20 -40.13 11.65
CA PHE A 911 12.53 -40.20 10.36
C PHE A 911 12.39 -41.65 9.87
N GLU A 912 13.43 -42.45 10.01
CA GLU A 912 13.40 -43.87 9.65
C GLU A 912 12.31 -44.63 10.40
N ALA A 913 12.10 -44.30 11.69
CA ALA A 913 11.01 -44.88 12.48
C ALA A 913 9.60 -44.53 11.94
N LYS A 914 9.47 -43.51 11.13
CA LYS A 914 8.22 -43.16 10.43
C LYS A 914 8.13 -43.77 9.03
N GLY A 915 9.16 -44.50 8.58
CA GLY A 915 9.25 -45.05 7.24
C GLY A 915 9.62 -44.00 6.18
N LEU A 916 10.43 -43.01 6.58
CA LEU A 916 10.95 -41.93 5.72
C LEU A 916 12.48 -41.96 5.77
N ALA A 917 13.13 -41.95 4.61
CA ALA A 917 14.58 -41.87 4.50
C ALA A 917 15.00 -40.40 4.35
N ALA A 918 15.40 -39.76 5.44
CA ALA A 918 15.86 -38.35 5.39
C ALA A 918 17.27 -38.30 4.80
N TYR A 919 17.39 -37.64 3.63
CA TYR A 919 18.66 -37.54 2.88
C TYR A 919 19.30 -36.13 2.95
N SER A 920 18.55 -35.09 3.29
CA SER A 920 19.06 -33.74 3.41
C SER A 920 18.43 -32.99 4.58
N VAL A 921 19.25 -32.24 5.33
CA VAL A 921 18.83 -31.38 6.44
C VAL A 921 19.46 -30.03 6.26
N SER A 922 18.64 -28.97 6.26
CA SER A 922 19.07 -27.58 6.13
C SER A 922 18.45 -26.67 7.21
N CYS A 923 19.16 -25.59 7.54
CA CYS A 923 18.68 -24.52 8.40
C CYS A 923 18.89 -23.18 7.69
N GLY A 924 17.81 -22.46 7.42
CA GLY A 924 17.85 -21.32 6.51
C GLY A 924 18.39 -21.72 5.14
N GLN A 925 19.39 -20.99 4.65
CA GLN A 925 20.06 -21.29 3.37
C GLN A 925 21.24 -22.26 3.49
N SER A 926 21.56 -22.70 4.71
CA SER A 926 22.75 -23.51 4.98
C SER A 926 22.42 -24.99 5.08
N LEU A 927 23.19 -25.80 4.33
CA LEU A 927 23.08 -27.24 4.32
C LEU A 927 23.81 -27.83 5.55
N ILE A 928 23.08 -28.34 6.53
CA ILE A 928 23.60 -28.94 7.74
C ILE A 928 24.13 -30.35 7.45
N TYR A 929 23.32 -31.18 6.78
CA TYR A 929 23.63 -32.54 6.44
C TYR A 929 23.05 -32.92 5.07
N ASN A 930 23.78 -33.80 4.35
CA ASN A 930 23.24 -34.41 3.13
C ASN A 930 24.04 -35.72 2.87
N THR A 931 23.35 -36.78 2.52
CA THR A 931 23.93 -38.14 2.30
C THR A 931 24.89 -38.18 1.13
N ILE A 932 24.76 -37.29 0.14
CA ILE A 932 25.60 -37.24 -1.06
C ILE A 932 27.05 -36.82 -0.71
N PHE A 933 27.25 -36.04 0.35
CA PHE A 933 28.58 -35.53 0.72
C PHE A 933 29.29 -36.44 1.74
N PRO A 934 30.39 -37.15 1.37
CA PRO A 934 31.08 -38.04 2.29
C PRO A 934 31.57 -37.40 3.59
N LYS A 935 31.97 -36.10 3.53
CA LYS A 935 32.41 -35.32 4.71
C LYS A 935 31.31 -35.08 5.71
N HIS A 936 30.03 -35.14 5.31
CA HIS A 936 28.93 -34.92 6.21
C HIS A 936 28.69 -36.12 7.12
N LYS A 937 29.25 -37.31 6.82
CA LYS A 937 29.22 -38.45 7.73
C LYS A 937 29.90 -38.16 9.08
N GLU A 938 30.88 -37.26 9.11
CA GLU A 938 31.56 -36.82 10.34
C GLU A 938 30.67 -36.00 11.26
N ARG A 939 29.51 -35.55 10.75
CA ARG A 939 28.52 -34.75 11.49
C ARG A 939 27.46 -35.60 12.20
N MET A 940 27.41 -36.92 11.95
CA MET A 940 26.35 -37.79 12.47
C MET A 940 26.22 -37.76 14.00
N ASP A 941 27.35 -37.73 14.71
CA ASP A 941 27.38 -37.70 16.17
C ASP A 941 27.35 -36.29 16.78
N LYS A 942 27.31 -35.25 15.93
CA LYS A 942 27.24 -33.86 16.38
C LYS A 942 25.80 -33.44 16.64
N LYS A 943 25.61 -32.54 17.61
CA LYS A 943 24.31 -31.91 17.90
C LYS A 943 23.88 -31.02 16.75
N VAL A 944 22.59 -31.08 16.41
CA VAL A 944 22.03 -30.23 15.35
C VAL A 944 22.18 -28.76 15.74
N SER A 945 21.98 -28.40 17.01
CA SER A 945 22.19 -27.06 17.54
C SER A 945 23.64 -26.53 17.34
N GLU A 946 24.66 -27.42 17.57
CA GLU A 946 26.06 -27.09 17.32
C GLU A 946 26.32 -26.80 15.84
N LEU A 947 25.73 -27.60 14.96
CA LEU A 947 25.87 -27.45 13.50
C LEU A 947 25.14 -26.20 12.97
N VAL A 948 24.01 -25.84 13.55
CA VAL A 948 23.30 -24.60 13.22
C VAL A 948 24.20 -23.41 13.54
N GLN A 949 24.89 -23.40 14.69
CA GLN A 949 25.80 -22.31 15.05
C GLN A 949 27.10 -22.31 14.22
N THR A 950 27.69 -23.48 13.96
CA THR A 950 29.02 -23.56 13.32
C THR A 950 28.97 -23.56 11.79
N VAL A 951 27.95 -24.17 11.19
CA VAL A 951 27.81 -24.31 9.74
C VAL A 951 26.89 -23.24 9.17
N ALA A 952 25.70 -23.04 9.77
CA ALA A 952 24.76 -22.02 9.34
C ALA A 952 25.14 -20.61 9.87
N LYS A 953 26.10 -20.52 10.81
CA LYS A 953 26.54 -19.29 11.47
C LYS A 953 25.39 -18.49 12.08
N LEU A 954 24.37 -19.17 12.55
CA LEU A 954 23.18 -18.59 13.14
C LEU A 954 23.42 -18.45 14.64
N GLU A 955 23.48 -17.22 15.14
CA GLU A 955 23.48 -16.99 16.59
C GLU A 955 22.09 -17.29 17.13
N ILE A 956 22.00 -18.21 18.10
CA ILE A 956 20.73 -18.55 18.75
C ILE A 956 20.68 -17.78 20.07
N PRO A 957 19.81 -16.75 20.22
CA PRO A 957 19.66 -15.98 21.45
C PRO A 957 19.35 -16.88 22.67
N GLU A 958 19.75 -16.43 23.87
CA GLU A 958 19.47 -17.22 25.10
C GLU A 958 17.98 -17.44 25.37
N ALA A 959 17.14 -16.47 24.97
CA ALA A 959 15.69 -16.54 25.13
C ALA A 959 15.03 -17.55 24.17
N LYS A 960 15.70 -17.94 23.07
CA LYS A 960 15.15 -18.83 22.06
C LYS A 960 15.29 -20.28 22.47
N LYS A 961 14.18 -20.99 22.57
CA LYS A 961 14.12 -22.37 23.04
C LYS A 961 14.12 -23.41 21.91
N HIS A 962 13.87 -22.97 20.68
CA HIS A 962 13.74 -23.82 19.50
C HIS A 962 14.41 -23.19 18.28
N PHE A 963 14.66 -23.99 17.27
CA PHE A 963 14.99 -23.58 15.90
C PHE A 963 14.37 -24.55 14.90
N ASP A 964 14.10 -24.04 13.70
CA ASP A 964 13.46 -24.80 12.65
C ASP A 964 14.47 -25.30 11.63
N ILE A 965 14.24 -26.53 11.14
CA ILE A 965 15.02 -27.18 10.08
C ILE A 965 14.08 -27.69 8.99
N VAL A 966 14.58 -27.67 7.76
CA VAL A 966 13.91 -28.28 6.61
C VAL A 966 14.60 -29.61 6.34
N VAL A 967 13.81 -30.67 6.24
CA VAL A 967 14.31 -32.03 5.98
C VAL A 967 13.70 -32.52 4.67
N ALA A 968 14.55 -32.98 3.76
CA ALA A 968 14.10 -33.65 2.56
C ALA A 968 14.18 -35.17 2.77
N CYS A 969 13.07 -35.85 2.42
CA CYS A 969 12.88 -37.26 2.67
C CYS A 969 12.40 -38.00 1.41
N GLU A 970 12.77 -39.26 1.32
CA GLU A 970 12.24 -40.23 0.34
C GLU A 970 11.46 -41.31 1.06
N ASP A 971 10.53 -41.97 0.38
CA ASP A 971 9.82 -43.14 0.85
C ASP A 971 10.59 -44.43 0.55
N ASP A 972 9.97 -45.59 0.85
CA ASP A 972 10.56 -46.91 0.62
C ASP A 972 10.73 -47.23 -0.90
N GLU A 973 10.10 -46.48 -1.79
CA GLU A 973 10.17 -46.62 -3.24
C GLU A 973 11.18 -45.64 -3.88
N GLY A 974 11.73 -44.69 -3.06
CA GLY A 974 12.69 -43.68 -3.49
C GLY A 974 12.04 -42.44 -4.10
N GLU A 975 10.74 -42.20 -3.83
CA GLU A 975 10.02 -41.02 -4.24
C GLU A 975 10.07 -39.94 -3.16
N ASP A 976 10.24 -38.69 -3.57
CA ASP A 976 10.30 -37.55 -2.65
C ASP A 976 8.98 -37.37 -1.91
N VAL A 977 9.06 -37.22 -0.58
CA VAL A 977 7.93 -36.97 0.30
C VAL A 977 8.07 -35.57 0.92
N ASP A 978 7.10 -34.69 0.64
CA ASP A 978 7.00 -33.40 1.32
C ASP A 978 6.64 -33.64 2.80
N VAL A 979 7.51 -33.25 3.73
CA VAL A 979 7.29 -33.37 5.18
C VAL A 979 7.02 -32.02 5.83
N PRO A 980 6.32 -31.97 6.99
CA PRO A 980 6.13 -30.71 7.72
C PRO A 980 7.46 -30.10 8.15
N LEU A 981 7.45 -28.79 8.41
CA LEU A 981 8.57 -28.12 9.06
C LEU A 981 8.90 -28.82 10.38
N VAL A 982 10.18 -29.02 10.66
CA VAL A 982 10.64 -29.68 11.88
C VAL A 982 11.22 -28.65 12.84
N SER A 983 10.66 -28.57 14.04
CA SER A 983 11.12 -27.68 15.10
C SER A 983 11.83 -28.48 16.16
N ILE A 984 13.08 -28.13 16.52
CA ILE A 984 13.84 -28.77 17.58
C ILE A 984 13.81 -27.89 18.83
N GLU A 985 13.09 -28.32 19.86
CA GLU A 985 13.09 -27.72 21.20
C GLU A 985 14.30 -28.21 21.98
N PHE A 986 15.42 -27.51 21.90
CA PHE A 986 16.72 -27.97 22.43
C PHE A 986 17.03 -27.47 23.85
N ARG A 987 16.22 -26.52 24.41
CA ARG A 987 16.36 -25.93 25.77
C ARG A 987 15.12 -26.13 26.61
#